data_277f3abedbf4f3c1e36319d62e821c20
#
_entry.id   277f3abedbf4f3c1e36319d62e821c20
#
_cell.length_a   1.000
_cell.length_b   1.000
_cell.length_c   1.000
_cell.angle_alpha   90.00
_cell.angle_beta   90.00
_cell.angle_gamma   90.00
#
_symmetry.space_group_name_H-M   'P 1'
#
loop_
_entity.id
_entity.type
_entity.pdbx_description
1 polymer ?
#
loop_
_entity_poly.entity_id
_entity_poly.type
_entity_poly.pdbx_seq_one_letter_code
_entity_poly.pdbx_strand_id
1 'polypeptide(L)'
;MKLRSFILSILLGVSAFAFADNETQTVAQVKAPVTLTGSVDYHISSATPFATTGSIDITNPEKAVVIFDALLPSKAKNYIGSVTINGEKAVSGTNCQLRVFRAGCMLLPYPEKQVLSVYTEANYGGSMKNSYDVNTIYGLANDKEFNNQIRSFKLKRGYMVCFSNQSNGQGYSRVFIADKADLEIASLPKVLNGRISYIRISKWNNVIKRGWAGYWGDATQEMLNTGWAYNWDASTHSGWMDREYISQRHHIGWPGIDDVGNVGSANILAHNEPDNTADSREHYATVAQVLEDWPALMATGRRLGSPAVSGNYNWLYEFIDSIDARGWRCDFIAVHAYWYSDVNSWKSQLENISRRCGGRPIWITEMNYGANWTGWPGSNTSASDANYAIEKQHMGPILDYLNDASYIERYAFYNNVQECRYAVANNKLTPIGEYYANLRPAMAYNSAKEYIPRNPRTEAPTGLTAVFTPRSHTCTLSWKNPNGDLLDKMYVERKKGLKGEWERLNEITIEDSPAKTYSYKENVAEAGNYYYRIHGIDYNGKDLYSSEVLNAVSGTEGNEEVQWGKVVADNDEDTYNFFEYGFDEMPAVVFGAVSSKNFDTKSVNALSQISKVGDKYSYFSSHYFPWNGATADVNDYSKGTEVASYLALKPGSGTMGNLHYEGGVMKNGTSNLYLKGEVVEYKFKEPFETVPLVFVTPISTNKTFPCEARVWDVTKEGFKVVLTRQKGKESQTMVQRRATYLAIEKGTTQLENKVVIVNDTPMTFTSTNAKAINYGGWSLDNPYFLCQMQTYDRKVTSQLRTGANGPAEKMCQVRLIPDTTDPDNLINYKNPFKETVGWICIGTDKTTGVQTPETSVASDKLDIQVTNGQLVVRDASASWAKVFTLGGSLVAQGGVKSGEATFSLASLPVGVMVVKTSTGKAMKFVVRR
;
A
#
# COMPACT_ATOMS: atom_id res chain seq x y z
N MET A 1 -30.43 -30.86 15.35
CA MET A 1 -28.98 -30.76 15.17
C MET A 1 -28.58 -29.30 15.17
N LYS A 2 -28.01 -28.80 16.29
CA LYS A 2 -27.74 -27.38 16.52
C LYS A 2 -26.36 -27.06 15.97
N LEU A 3 -26.30 -26.20 14.96
CA LEU A 3 -25.05 -25.58 14.46
C LEU A 3 -24.65 -24.46 15.44
N ARG A 4 -23.56 -24.65 16.14
CA ARG A 4 -22.92 -23.58 16.95
C ARG A 4 -22.02 -22.77 16.06
N SER A 5 -22.40 -21.50 15.84
CA SER A 5 -21.51 -20.47 15.27
C SER A 5 -20.41 -20.15 16.28
N PHE A 6 -19.18 -20.44 15.92
CA PHE A 6 -17.99 -19.90 16.61
C PHE A 6 -17.74 -18.48 16.08
N ILE A 7 -18.05 -17.49 16.90
CA ILE A 7 -17.56 -16.12 16.70
C ILE A 7 -16.16 -16.10 17.28
N LEU A 8 -15.16 -16.06 16.41
CA LEU A 8 -13.76 -15.83 16.77
C LEU A 8 -13.60 -14.34 17.01
N SER A 9 -13.67 -13.91 18.26
CA SER A 9 -13.31 -12.57 18.67
C SER A 9 -11.79 -12.45 18.59
N ILE A 10 -11.28 -11.76 17.57
CA ILE A 10 -9.89 -11.30 17.51
C ILE A 10 -9.79 -10.18 18.55
N LEU A 11 -9.33 -10.54 19.76
CA LEU A 11 -8.80 -9.55 20.69
C LEU A 11 -7.51 -9.00 20.07
N LEU A 12 -7.63 -7.80 19.48
CA LEU A 12 -6.48 -6.94 19.25
C LEU A 12 -5.89 -6.65 20.64
N GLY A 13 -4.74 -7.25 20.90
CA GLY A 13 -3.96 -7.02 22.11
C GLY A 13 -3.49 -5.58 22.20
N VAL A 14 -4.34 -4.69 22.69
CA VAL A 14 -3.88 -3.49 23.35
C VAL A 14 -3.26 -4.00 24.65
N SER A 15 -1.94 -4.08 24.73
CA SER A 15 -1.25 -4.24 25.99
C SER A 15 -1.59 -3.01 26.83
N ALA A 16 -2.62 -3.14 27.66
CA ALA A 16 -2.85 -2.22 28.76
C ALA A 16 -1.63 -2.35 29.66
N PHE A 17 -0.73 -1.41 29.58
CA PHE A 17 0.35 -1.31 30.56
C PHE A 17 -0.28 -1.00 31.90
N ALA A 18 -0.39 -2.00 32.75
CA ALA A 18 -0.75 -1.84 34.13
C ALA A 18 0.45 -1.18 34.81
N PHE A 19 0.38 0.14 35.00
CA PHE A 19 1.25 0.81 35.96
C PHE A 19 0.85 0.34 37.36
N ALA A 20 1.78 -0.07 38.17
CA ALA A 20 1.52 -0.20 39.61
C ALA A 20 1.21 1.21 40.12
N ASP A 21 -0.04 1.46 40.50
CA ASP A 21 -0.41 2.69 41.18
C ASP A 21 0.49 2.80 42.42
N ASN A 22 0.92 4.03 42.74
CA ASN A 22 1.67 4.27 44.00
C ASN A 22 0.86 3.79 45.20
N GLU A 23 1.54 3.30 46.24
CA GLU A 23 0.90 3.01 47.50
C GLU A 23 0.26 4.31 48.05
N THR A 24 -1.02 4.27 48.43
CA THR A 24 -1.71 5.42 48.99
C THR A 24 -1.62 5.38 50.50
N GLN A 25 -0.99 6.39 51.09
CA GLN A 25 -0.95 6.60 52.53
C GLN A 25 -1.73 7.86 52.87
N THR A 26 -2.64 7.79 53.82
CA THR A 26 -3.48 8.94 54.25
C THR A 26 -3.33 9.19 55.73
N VAL A 27 -3.06 10.46 56.05
CA VAL A 27 -3.05 10.97 57.40
C VAL A 27 -3.93 12.21 57.54
N ALA A 28 -4.49 12.45 58.73
CA ALA A 28 -5.18 13.70 58.96
C ALA A 28 -4.22 14.88 59.01
N GLN A 29 -3.11 14.73 59.73
CA GLN A 29 -2.09 15.75 59.93
C GLN A 29 -0.74 15.09 60.22
N VAL A 30 0.34 15.64 59.72
CA VAL A 30 1.71 15.19 59.99
C VAL A 30 2.16 15.72 61.35
N LYS A 31 2.31 14.83 62.35
CA LYS A 31 2.59 15.21 63.75
C LYS A 31 4.07 15.04 64.16
N ALA A 32 4.83 14.31 63.40
CA ALA A 32 6.24 14.01 63.60
C ALA A 32 6.96 13.92 62.23
N PRO A 33 8.30 13.97 62.18
CA PRO A 33 9.05 13.78 60.97
C PRO A 33 8.72 12.47 60.27
N VAL A 34 8.49 12.52 58.97
CA VAL A 34 8.19 11.38 58.08
C VAL A 34 9.18 11.40 56.93
N THR A 35 9.76 10.24 56.59
CA THR A 35 10.63 10.08 55.42
C THR A 35 9.94 9.21 54.37
N LEU A 36 9.80 9.74 53.15
CA LEU A 36 9.19 9.04 52.03
C LEU A 36 10.29 8.45 51.13
N THR A 37 10.46 7.12 51.15
CA THR A 37 11.51 6.40 50.41
C THR A 37 10.99 5.56 49.24
N GLY A 38 9.67 5.24 49.20
CA GLY A 38 9.03 4.34 48.25
C GLY A 38 8.19 5.06 47.23
N SER A 39 7.49 4.28 46.38
CA SER A 39 6.46 4.77 45.48
C SER A 39 5.18 5.03 46.26
N VAL A 40 4.96 6.28 46.70
CA VAL A 40 3.85 6.62 47.59
C VAL A 40 3.17 7.93 47.18
N ASP A 41 1.84 7.90 47.19
CA ASP A 41 0.97 9.08 47.20
C ASP A 41 0.59 9.35 48.65
N TYR A 42 1.27 10.32 49.26
CA TYR A 42 1.09 10.65 50.70
C TYR A 42 0.05 11.75 50.84
N HIS A 43 -1.15 11.37 51.26
CA HIS A 43 -2.30 12.24 51.42
C HIS A 43 -2.39 12.86 52.84
N ILE A 44 -2.60 14.17 52.87
CA ILE A 44 -2.84 14.91 54.12
C ILE A 44 -4.22 15.57 54.02
N SER A 45 -5.18 15.10 54.79
CA SER A 45 -6.58 15.52 54.68
C SER A 45 -6.98 16.78 55.44
N SER A 46 -6.13 17.26 56.36
CA SER A 46 -6.41 18.49 57.13
C SER A 46 -6.02 19.76 56.38
N ALA A 47 -6.79 20.82 56.58
CA ALA A 47 -6.43 22.17 56.14
C ALA A 47 -5.25 22.79 56.95
N THR A 48 -4.87 22.18 58.09
CA THR A 48 -3.64 22.46 58.87
C THR A 48 -2.74 21.22 58.78
N PRO A 49 -1.99 21.04 57.67
CA PRO A 49 -1.38 19.76 57.31
C PRO A 49 -0.24 19.34 58.25
N PHE A 50 0.42 20.28 58.94
CA PHE A 50 1.56 19.99 59.81
C PHE A 50 1.29 20.50 61.22
N ALA A 51 1.60 19.66 62.24
CA ALA A 51 1.79 20.12 63.59
C ALA A 51 3.17 20.80 63.73
N THR A 52 3.43 21.45 64.87
CA THR A 52 4.68 22.18 65.06
C THR A 52 5.96 21.34 64.87
N THR A 53 5.90 20.04 65.16
CA THR A 53 6.99 19.08 65.00
C THR A 53 6.92 18.24 63.74
N GLY A 54 5.86 18.44 62.92
CA GLY A 54 5.61 17.66 61.73
C GLY A 54 6.44 18.17 60.55
N SER A 55 7.08 17.26 59.85
CA SER A 55 7.80 17.52 58.60
C SER A 55 7.80 16.29 57.70
N ILE A 56 8.05 16.48 56.43
CA ILE A 56 8.23 15.39 55.46
C ILE A 56 9.56 15.58 54.75
N ASP A 57 10.36 14.50 54.67
CA ASP A 57 11.51 14.44 53.78
C ASP A 57 11.27 13.43 52.66
N ILE A 58 11.28 13.90 51.40
CA ILE A 58 11.13 13.08 50.21
C ILE A 58 12.53 12.69 49.72
N THR A 59 12.95 11.45 50.00
CA THR A 59 14.25 10.92 49.58
C THR A 59 14.20 10.16 48.27
N ASN A 60 13.00 9.94 47.74
CA ASN A 60 12.79 9.36 46.42
C ASN A 60 11.88 10.28 45.57
N PRO A 61 12.39 11.41 45.06
CA PRO A 61 11.60 12.38 44.31
C PRO A 61 11.08 11.84 42.98
N GLU A 62 11.60 10.70 42.49
CA GLU A 62 11.13 10.05 41.27
C GLU A 62 9.79 9.34 41.47
N LYS A 63 9.43 8.95 42.68
CA LYS A 63 8.33 8.03 42.99
C LYS A 63 7.38 8.47 44.10
N ALA A 64 7.74 9.40 44.93
CA ALA A 64 6.91 9.85 46.05
C ALA A 64 6.33 11.24 45.75
N VAL A 65 5.07 11.46 46.06
CA VAL A 65 4.43 12.79 46.02
C VAL A 65 3.66 13.05 47.29
N VAL A 66 3.50 14.33 47.62
CA VAL A 66 2.68 14.77 48.79
C VAL A 66 1.40 15.40 48.22
N ILE A 67 0.25 15.02 48.76
CA ILE A 67 -1.06 15.50 48.34
C ILE A 67 -1.75 16.15 49.53
N PHE A 68 -2.05 17.42 49.41
CA PHE A 68 -2.82 18.21 50.40
C PHE A 68 -4.30 18.19 49.92
N ASP A 69 -5.09 17.27 50.47
CA ASP A 69 -6.47 17.05 50.03
C ASP A 69 -7.42 18.24 50.28
N ALA A 70 -7.15 19.02 51.33
CA ALA A 70 -8.00 20.14 51.73
C ALA A 70 -7.43 21.51 51.36
N LEU A 71 -6.30 21.59 50.66
CA LEU A 71 -5.63 22.85 50.37
C LEU A 71 -5.37 22.96 48.87
N LEU A 72 -5.90 23.97 48.23
CA LEU A 72 -5.56 24.33 46.85
C LEU A 72 -4.13 24.90 46.79
N PRO A 73 -3.48 24.91 45.62
CA PRO A 73 -2.07 25.33 45.45
C PRO A 73 -1.74 26.69 46.11
N SER A 74 -2.63 27.68 45.98
CA SER A 74 -2.43 29.02 46.60
C SER A 74 -2.34 28.99 48.10
N LYS A 75 -2.96 28.00 48.76
CA LYS A 75 -2.93 27.83 50.21
C LYS A 75 -1.81 26.83 50.61
N ALA A 76 -1.67 25.75 49.85
CA ALA A 76 -0.63 24.74 50.12
C ALA A 76 0.79 25.30 50.09
N LYS A 77 1.06 26.30 49.24
CA LYS A 77 2.37 27.01 49.16
C LYS A 77 2.87 27.52 50.50
N ASN A 78 1.97 27.82 51.45
CA ASN A 78 2.36 28.32 52.77
C ASN A 78 2.91 27.22 53.70
N TYR A 79 2.72 25.96 53.34
CA TYR A 79 3.08 24.80 54.19
C TYR A 79 4.25 23.98 53.61
N ILE A 80 4.65 24.21 52.33
CA ILE A 80 5.72 23.44 51.69
C ILE A 80 7.09 23.62 52.36
N GLY A 81 7.29 24.69 53.16
CA GLY A 81 8.53 24.88 53.96
C GLY A 81 8.77 23.80 55.01
N SER A 82 7.71 22.99 55.35
CA SER A 82 7.81 21.77 56.19
C SER A 82 8.12 20.51 55.39
N VAL A 83 8.37 20.62 54.07
CA VAL A 83 8.75 19.54 53.18
C VAL A 83 10.20 19.75 52.73
N THR A 84 11.01 18.70 52.81
CA THR A 84 12.36 18.67 52.20
C THR A 84 12.37 17.64 51.06
N ILE A 85 13.25 17.86 50.09
CA ILE A 85 13.49 16.96 48.97
C ILE A 85 14.98 16.65 48.96
N ASN A 86 15.34 15.41 49.22
CA ASN A 86 16.72 15.00 49.44
C ASN A 86 17.45 15.89 50.46
N GLY A 87 16.74 16.25 51.55
CA GLY A 87 17.27 17.11 52.64
C GLY A 87 17.22 18.61 52.35
N GLU A 88 16.91 19.06 51.14
CA GLU A 88 16.77 20.49 50.78
C GLU A 88 15.32 20.95 50.91
N LYS A 89 15.11 22.19 51.46
CA LYS A 89 13.74 22.74 51.54
C LYS A 89 13.03 22.81 50.21
N ALA A 90 11.77 22.40 50.20
CA ALA A 90 10.91 22.52 49.04
C ALA A 90 10.63 24.01 48.72
N VAL A 91 10.94 24.41 47.48
CA VAL A 91 10.71 25.76 46.96
C VAL A 91 9.99 25.64 45.60
N SER A 92 8.73 26.09 45.62
CA SER A 92 7.91 26.02 44.41
C SER A 92 8.53 26.78 43.23
N GLY A 93 8.61 26.13 42.08
CA GLY A 93 9.26 26.65 40.87
C GLY A 93 10.77 26.44 40.82
N THR A 94 11.39 25.95 41.89
CA THR A 94 12.82 25.68 41.94
C THR A 94 13.12 24.18 41.96
N ASN A 95 12.74 23.48 43.05
CA ASN A 95 12.94 22.04 43.19
C ASN A 95 11.64 21.24 43.34
N CYS A 96 10.48 21.92 43.35
CA CYS A 96 9.16 21.30 43.34
C CYS A 96 8.15 22.16 42.61
N GLN A 97 6.99 21.57 42.34
CA GLN A 97 5.87 22.21 41.72
C GLN A 97 4.57 21.88 42.44
N LEU A 98 3.68 22.85 42.51
CA LEU A 98 2.34 22.67 43.05
C LEU A 98 1.33 22.56 41.85
N ARG A 99 0.54 21.52 41.83
CA ARG A 99 -0.48 21.25 40.82
C ARG A 99 -1.84 21.04 41.48
N VAL A 100 -2.87 21.50 40.84
CA VAL A 100 -4.24 21.17 41.25
C VAL A 100 -4.43 19.65 41.19
N PHE A 101 -4.95 19.08 42.25
CA PHE A 101 -5.29 17.66 42.35
C PHE A 101 -6.65 17.50 43.03
N ARG A 102 -7.69 17.19 42.27
CA ARG A 102 -9.09 17.18 42.73
C ARG A 102 -9.48 18.53 43.33
N ALA A 103 -9.92 18.54 44.61
CA ALA A 103 -10.21 19.76 45.37
C ALA A 103 -9.02 20.22 46.19
N GLY A 104 -7.84 19.67 45.99
CA GLY A 104 -6.61 19.93 46.74
C GLY A 104 -5.42 20.25 45.82
N CYS A 105 -4.22 19.94 46.34
CA CYS A 105 -2.94 20.23 45.70
C CYS A 105 -2.01 19.02 45.77
N MET A 106 -1.35 18.71 44.70
CA MET A 106 -0.24 17.78 44.63
C MET A 106 1.09 18.53 44.54
N LEU A 107 2.02 18.21 45.44
CA LEU A 107 3.39 18.64 45.35
C LEU A 107 4.19 17.61 44.58
N LEU A 108 4.65 17.98 43.38
CA LEU A 108 5.58 17.22 42.56
C LEU A 108 7.01 17.59 42.99
N PRO A 109 7.84 16.64 43.47
CA PRO A 109 9.14 16.94 44.04
C PRO A 109 10.26 17.04 43.02
N TYR A 110 10.04 17.74 41.92
CA TYR A 110 11.03 17.98 40.87
C TYR A 110 10.77 19.31 40.12
N PRO A 111 11.82 19.90 39.52
CA PRO A 111 11.69 21.12 38.74
C PRO A 111 10.95 20.88 37.41
N GLU A 112 10.54 21.97 36.78
CA GLU A 112 9.92 21.96 35.46
C GLU A 112 10.96 21.82 34.31
N LYS A 113 11.91 20.91 34.49
CA LYS A 113 12.98 20.66 33.53
C LYS A 113 13.16 19.17 33.33
N GLN A 114 13.55 18.79 32.12
CA GLN A 114 13.84 17.39 31.79
C GLN A 114 12.67 16.44 32.09
N VAL A 115 11.44 16.92 31.89
CA VAL A 115 10.22 16.17 32.22
C VAL A 115 9.87 15.13 31.15
N LEU A 116 10.47 15.23 29.96
CA LEU A 116 10.35 14.29 28.84
C LEU A 116 11.75 13.80 28.45
N SER A 117 11.94 12.49 28.39
CA SER A 117 13.10 11.85 27.75
C SER A 117 12.64 11.00 26.60
N VAL A 118 13.18 11.23 25.39
CA VAL A 118 12.89 10.44 24.17
C VAL A 118 14.12 9.64 23.77
N TYR A 119 13.91 8.48 23.14
CA TYR A 119 14.97 7.53 22.79
C TYR A 119 14.79 7.04 21.35
N THR A 120 15.92 6.85 20.65
CA THR A 120 15.93 6.43 19.25
C THR A 120 15.68 4.92 19.04
N GLU A 121 15.72 4.13 20.11
CA GLU A 121 15.42 2.71 20.09
C GLU A 121 14.28 2.36 21.06
N ALA A 122 13.68 1.20 20.86
CA ALA A 122 12.73 0.64 21.82
C ALA A 122 13.42 0.31 23.15
N ASN A 123 12.62 0.15 24.21
CA ASN A 123 13.08 -0.16 25.56
C ASN A 123 14.10 0.85 26.10
N TYR A 124 13.94 2.13 25.71
CA TYR A 124 14.77 3.24 26.18
C TYR A 124 16.25 3.12 25.81
N GLY A 125 16.52 2.48 24.67
CA GLY A 125 17.85 2.32 24.09
C GLY A 125 18.22 3.42 23.09
N GLY A 126 19.44 3.34 22.55
CA GLY A 126 19.97 4.27 21.57
C GLY A 126 20.30 5.65 22.15
N SER A 127 20.28 6.66 21.29
CA SER A 127 20.49 8.07 21.72
C SER A 127 19.30 8.58 22.53
N MET A 128 19.58 9.45 23.52
CA MET A 128 18.58 10.02 24.42
C MET A 128 18.62 11.54 24.37
N LYS A 129 17.45 12.19 24.37
CA LYS A 129 17.31 13.66 24.49
C LYS A 129 16.21 14.01 25.48
N ASN A 130 16.51 14.95 26.40
CA ASN A 130 15.57 15.44 27.38
C ASN A 130 15.58 16.98 27.55
N SER A 131 16.16 17.69 26.59
CA SER A 131 16.28 19.15 26.58
C SER A 131 15.08 19.83 25.94
N TYR A 132 13.86 19.36 26.20
CA TYR A 132 12.62 19.95 25.74
C TYR A 132 11.95 20.77 26.85
N ASP A 133 11.70 22.04 26.60
CA ASP A 133 11.03 22.94 27.52
C ASP A 133 9.50 22.77 27.45
N VAL A 134 8.86 22.91 28.61
CA VAL A 134 7.40 22.87 28.73
C VAL A 134 6.79 24.06 28.00
N ASN A 135 5.66 23.85 27.33
CA ASN A 135 4.92 24.80 26.50
C ASN A 135 5.61 25.26 25.22
N THR A 136 6.81 24.77 24.91
CA THR A 136 7.49 25.07 23.64
C THR A 136 7.14 24.05 22.57
N ILE A 137 6.98 24.53 21.33
CA ILE A 137 6.76 23.69 20.15
C ILE A 137 8.13 23.35 19.54
N TYR A 138 8.38 22.08 19.30
CA TYR A 138 9.57 21.59 18.62
C TYR A 138 9.18 20.87 17.31
N GLY A 139 9.46 21.49 16.17
CA GLY A 139 9.47 20.84 14.87
C GLY A 139 10.86 20.24 14.62
N LEU A 140 10.95 18.93 14.47
CA LEU A 140 12.23 18.22 14.42
C LEU A 140 12.84 18.09 13.02
N ALA A 141 12.27 18.67 11.98
CA ALA A 141 12.72 18.49 10.59
C ALA A 141 14.24 18.70 10.39
N ASN A 142 14.87 19.55 11.17
CA ASN A 142 16.31 19.84 11.11
C ASN A 142 17.15 19.05 12.16
N ASP A 143 16.53 18.26 13.02
CA ASP A 143 17.19 17.43 14.00
C ASP A 143 17.49 16.05 13.41
N LYS A 144 18.67 15.90 12.81
CA LYS A 144 19.06 14.67 12.08
C LYS A 144 19.11 13.43 12.96
N GLU A 145 19.25 13.59 14.26
CA GLU A 145 19.36 12.48 15.21
C GLU A 145 18.01 11.98 15.68
N PHE A 146 17.03 12.89 15.88
CA PHE A 146 15.76 12.55 16.49
C PHE A 146 14.56 12.63 15.56
N ASN A 147 14.65 13.37 14.44
CA ASN A 147 13.59 13.43 13.45
C ASN A 147 13.32 12.06 12.83
N ASN A 148 12.12 11.56 12.98
CA ASN A 148 11.71 10.21 12.49
C ASN A 148 12.56 9.06 13.07
N GLN A 149 13.13 9.25 14.27
CA GLN A 149 13.94 8.22 14.92
C GLN A 149 13.40 7.80 16.31
N ILE A 150 12.51 8.59 16.92
CA ILE A 150 12.03 8.33 18.27
C ILE A 150 11.16 7.07 18.29
N ARG A 151 11.50 6.12 19.19
CA ARG A 151 10.83 4.81 19.31
C ARG A 151 10.29 4.51 20.70
N SER A 152 10.82 5.17 21.72
CA SER A 152 10.36 5.05 23.11
C SER A 152 10.54 6.37 23.86
N PHE A 153 9.84 6.55 24.98
CA PHE A 153 9.95 7.75 25.79
C PHE A 153 9.56 7.52 27.24
N LYS A 154 9.98 8.46 28.12
CA LYS A 154 9.54 8.60 29.50
C LYS A 154 9.03 10.02 29.72
N LEU A 155 7.88 10.15 30.40
CA LEU A 155 7.25 11.41 30.74
C LEU A 155 6.94 11.47 32.23
N LYS A 156 7.35 12.53 32.91
CA LYS A 156 7.08 12.72 34.31
C LYS A 156 5.59 12.95 34.59
N ARG A 157 5.13 12.48 35.78
CA ARG A 157 3.77 12.74 36.27
C ARG A 157 3.44 14.23 36.29
N GLY A 158 2.20 14.57 35.98
CA GLY A 158 1.74 15.96 35.91
C GLY A 158 2.09 16.68 34.61
N TYR A 159 2.39 15.89 33.53
CA TYR A 159 2.64 16.40 32.19
C TYR A 159 1.90 15.62 31.15
N MET A 160 1.64 16.27 30.02
CA MET A 160 1.15 15.72 28.78
C MET A 160 2.17 16.00 27.69
N VAL A 161 2.38 15.06 26.78
CA VAL A 161 3.13 15.29 25.54
C VAL A 161 2.26 14.99 24.34
N CYS A 162 2.32 15.87 23.34
CA CYS A 162 1.77 15.63 22.02
C CYS A 162 2.91 15.29 21.05
N PHE A 163 2.78 14.17 20.35
CA PHE A 163 3.65 13.78 19.25
C PHE A 163 2.88 13.82 17.93
N SER A 164 3.53 14.29 16.85
CA SER A 164 3.01 14.20 15.50
C SER A 164 4.09 13.70 14.54
N ASN A 165 3.66 13.04 13.46
CA ASN A 165 4.54 12.57 12.39
C ASN A 165 4.94 13.67 11.38
N GLN A 166 4.35 14.87 11.48
CA GLN A 166 4.73 16.02 10.66
C GLN A 166 5.30 17.13 11.54
N SER A 167 6.38 17.76 11.12
CA SER A 167 7.12 18.75 11.90
C SER A 167 6.33 20.03 12.20
N ASN A 168 5.28 20.31 11.46
CA ASN A 168 4.33 21.40 11.71
C ASN A 168 3.19 21.02 12.66
N GLY A 169 3.11 19.76 13.16
CA GLY A 169 2.07 19.29 14.05
C GLY A 169 0.71 18.99 13.40
N GLN A 170 0.58 19.10 12.09
CA GLN A 170 -0.70 18.95 11.36
C GLN A 170 -0.98 17.53 10.85
N GLY A 171 -0.02 16.62 10.99
CA GLY A 171 -0.18 15.22 10.61
C GLY A 171 -0.91 14.37 11.66
N TYR A 172 -0.77 13.04 11.51
CA TYR A 172 -1.24 12.13 12.57
C TYR A 172 -0.56 12.50 13.88
N SER A 173 -1.36 12.75 14.89
CA SER A 173 -0.86 13.14 16.20
C SER A 173 -1.60 12.42 17.32
N ARG A 174 -0.92 12.23 18.45
CA ARG A 174 -1.48 11.63 19.64
C ARG A 174 -0.93 12.32 20.87
N VAL A 175 -1.77 12.50 21.89
CA VAL A 175 -1.37 12.94 23.22
C VAL A 175 -1.10 11.73 24.11
N PHE A 176 -0.18 11.90 25.04
CA PHE A 176 0.15 10.95 26.09
C PHE A 176 0.21 11.70 27.42
N ILE A 177 -0.48 11.20 28.43
CA ILE A 177 -0.71 11.90 29.69
C ILE A 177 -0.16 11.06 30.83
N ALA A 178 0.79 11.61 31.57
CA ALA A 178 1.31 11.04 32.81
C ALA A 178 0.47 11.53 34.01
N ASP A 179 -0.67 10.87 34.20
CA ASP A 179 -1.71 11.29 35.15
C ASP A 179 -1.44 10.83 36.58
N LYS A 180 -1.33 9.54 36.83
CA LYS A 180 -1.19 8.94 38.16
C LYS A 180 0.24 8.65 38.57
N ALA A 181 1.11 8.38 37.61
CA ALA A 181 2.52 8.07 37.76
C ALA A 181 3.30 8.58 36.57
N ASP A 182 4.62 8.47 36.58
CA ASP A 182 5.45 8.66 35.41
C ASP A 182 4.99 7.69 34.31
N LEU A 183 4.92 8.16 33.06
CA LEU A 183 4.52 7.36 31.94
C LEU A 183 5.77 6.88 31.20
N GLU A 184 5.92 5.56 31.12
CA GLU A 184 7.02 4.93 30.40
C GLU A 184 6.49 4.11 29.24
N ILE A 185 6.81 4.50 27.99
CA ILE A 185 6.43 3.81 26.78
C ILE A 185 7.67 3.17 26.16
N ALA A 186 7.82 1.88 26.35
CA ALA A 186 8.95 1.09 25.85
C ALA A 186 8.97 0.93 24.33
N SER A 187 7.80 1.00 23.69
CA SER A 187 7.66 1.00 22.23
C SER A 187 6.45 1.83 21.83
N LEU A 188 6.67 2.82 21.00
CA LEU A 188 5.61 3.65 20.44
C LEU A 188 4.66 2.83 19.53
N PRO A 189 3.38 3.23 19.41
CA PRO A 189 2.49 2.66 18.41
C PRO A 189 3.08 2.76 17.00
N LYS A 190 2.86 1.74 16.16
CA LYS A 190 3.46 1.63 14.82
C LYS A 190 3.37 2.92 13.98
N VAL A 191 2.24 3.61 14.02
CA VAL A 191 2.01 4.86 13.27
C VAL A 191 2.91 6.03 13.72
N LEU A 192 3.48 5.98 14.94
CA LEU A 192 4.41 6.98 15.47
C LEU A 192 5.83 6.44 15.66
N ASN A 193 6.01 5.13 15.64
CA ASN A 193 7.29 4.49 15.92
C ASN A 193 8.33 4.80 14.85
N GLY A 194 9.33 5.60 15.19
CA GLY A 194 10.32 6.07 14.22
C GLY A 194 9.78 7.09 13.22
N ARG A 195 8.71 7.83 13.56
CA ARG A 195 8.03 8.79 12.68
C ARG A 195 7.71 10.13 13.32
N ILE A 196 8.14 10.35 14.54
CA ILE A 196 7.87 11.59 15.24
C ILE A 196 8.76 12.71 14.68
N SER A 197 8.11 13.79 14.25
CA SER A 197 8.74 15.03 13.76
C SER A 197 8.30 16.26 14.55
N TYR A 198 7.35 16.12 15.49
CA TYR A 198 6.82 17.23 16.27
C TYR A 198 6.65 16.80 17.73
N ILE A 199 7.02 17.70 18.66
CA ILE A 199 6.89 17.52 20.11
C ILE A 199 6.34 18.80 20.73
N ARG A 200 5.35 18.66 21.61
CA ARG A 200 4.98 19.70 22.58
C ARG A 200 4.63 19.10 23.92
N ILE A 201 5.21 19.63 24.98
CA ILE A 201 4.92 19.27 26.37
C ILE A 201 3.99 20.31 26.97
N SER A 202 3.00 19.86 27.75
CA SER A 202 2.06 20.72 28.49
C SER A 202 1.98 20.30 29.94
N LYS A 203 1.73 21.25 30.83
CA LYS A 203 1.39 20.95 32.24
C LYS A 203 0.04 20.24 32.27
N TRP A 204 -0.08 19.19 33.06
CA TRP A 204 -1.32 18.48 33.28
C TRP A 204 -1.83 18.72 34.69
N ASN A 205 -3.10 19.18 34.82
CA ASN A 205 -3.79 19.41 36.07
C ASN A 205 -4.91 18.39 36.26
N ASN A 206 -4.98 17.76 37.39
CA ASN A 206 -5.99 16.79 37.78
C ASN A 206 -7.19 17.50 38.45
N VAL A 207 -7.94 18.30 37.69
CA VAL A 207 -9.07 19.07 38.19
C VAL A 207 -10.31 18.21 38.40
N ILE A 208 -11.30 18.75 39.09
CA ILE A 208 -12.63 18.14 39.23
C ILE A 208 -13.52 18.42 37.99
N LYS A 209 -14.58 17.60 37.81
CA LYS A 209 -15.48 17.69 36.67
C LYS A 209 -16.22 18.99 36.56
N ARG A 210 -16.70 19.56 37.71
CA ARG A 210 -17.53 20.76 37.69
C ARG A 210 -16.72 22.01 37.35
N GLY A 211 -17.26 22.81 36.49
CA GLY A 211 -16.69 24.02 35.95
C GLY A 211 -17.69 25.15 35.86
N TRP A 212 -17.31 26.23 35.18
CA TRP A 212 -18.14 27.40 34.99
C TRP A 212 -17.97 27.95 33.57
N ALA A 213 -19.08 28.28 32.94
CA ALA A 213 -19.10 28.99 31.68
C ALA A 213 -19.47 30.46 31.91
N GLY A 214 -18.56 31.41 31.68
CA GLY A 214 -18.85 32.82 31.80
C GLY A 214 -17.70 33.73 32.23
N TYR A 215 -17.96 35.05 32.14
CA TYR A 215 -17.02 36.13 32.46
C TYR A 215 -16.95 36.50 33.91
N TRP A 216 -17.43 35.68 34.86
CA TRP A 216 -17.49 35.99 36.26
C TRP A 216 -16.13 35.81 36.93
N GLY A 217 -15.83 36.69 37.91
CA GLY A 217 -14.53 36.73 38.56
C GLY A 217 -14.25 35.55 39.49
N ASP A 218 -13.07 35.55 40.10
CA ASP A 218 -12.56 34.49 40.96
C ASP A 218 -13.47 34.15 42.15
N ALA A 219 -14.11 35.18 42.75
CA ALA A 219 -15.04 34.99 43.87
C ALA A 219 -16.23 34.08 43.52
N THR A 220 -16.77 34.17 42.31
CA THR A 220 -17.86 33.27 41.84
C THR A 220 -17.36 31.83 41.73
N GLN A 221 -16.14 31.66 41.18
CA GLN A 221 -15.50 30.37 41.02
C GLN A 221 -15.20 29.72 42.37
N GLU A 222 -14.81 30.54 43.35
CA GLU A 222 -14.56 30.10 44.72
C GLU A 222 -15.85 29.65 45.40
N MET A 223 -16.93 30.44 45.32
CA MET A 223 -18.24 30.09 45.91
C MET A 223 -18.76 28.77 45.34
N LEU A 224 -18.62 28.55 44.03
CA LEU A 224 -19.08 27.34 43.34
C LEU A 224 -18.15 26.15 43.47
N ASN A 225 -16.96 26.30 44.05
CA ASN A 225 -15.95 25.27 44.15
C ASN A 225 -15.61 24.62 42.81
N THR A 226 -15.46 25.44 41.77
CA THR A 226 -15.16 24.92 40.41
C THR A 226 -13.69 24.57 40.27
N GLY A 227 -13.38 23.56 39.45
CA GLY A 227 -11.99 23.16 39.12
C GLY A 227 -11.48 23.84 37.84
N TRP A 228 -12.38 24.28 36.98
CA TRP A 228 -12.06 24.89 35.69
C TRP A 228 -13.12 25.88 35.24
N ALA A 229 -12.76 26.74 34.29
CA ALA A 229 -13.68 27.67 33.65
C ALA A 229 -13.21 28.10 32.26
N TYR A 230 -14.10 28.63 31.48
CA TYR A 230 -13.82 29.30 30.22
C TYR A 230 -14.76 30.47 30.01
N ASN A 231 -14.43 31.34 29.07
CA ASN A 231 -15.20 32.57 28.83
C ASN A 231 -15.27 32.95 27.33
N TRP A 232 -15.25 31.94 26.43
CA TRP A 232 -15.30 32.12 24.97
C TRP A 232 -14.09 32.85 24.36
N ASP A 233 -12.99 33.02 25.10
CA ASP A 233 -11.83 33.82 24.75
C ASP A 233 -10.52 33.01 25.04
N ALA A 234 -9.38 33.61 24.77
CA ALA A 234 -8.04 33.06 25.01
C ALA A 234 -7.19 33.86 26.01
N SER A 235 -7.66 34.99 26.52
CA SER A 235 -6.76 36.02 27.10
C SER A 235 -6.73 36.10 28.62
N THR A 236 -7.71 35.53 29.32
CA THR A 236 -7.87 35.78 30.77
C THR A 236 -7.51 34.58 31.59
N HIS A 237 -7.04 34.80 32.83
CA HIS A 237 -6.78 33.81 33.87
C HIS A 237 -5.72 32.72 33.53
N SER A 238 -4.84 32.94 32.57
CA SER A 238 -3.77 31.99 32.24
C SER A 238 -2.82 31.69 33.41
N GLY A 239 -2.77 32.54 34.40
CA GLY A 239 -1.95 32.40 35.60
C GLY A 239 -2.67 31.78 36.81
N TRP A 240 -3.89 31.29 36.71
CA TRP A 240 -4.58 30.68 37.84
C TRP A 240 -3.80 29.50 38.40
N MET A 241 -3.61 29.52 39.70
CA MET A 241 -2.97 28.40 40.40
C MET A 241 -3.95 27.32 40.83
N ASP A 242 -5.15 27.71 41.22
CA ASP A 242 -6.14 26.88 41.92
C ASP A 242 -7.18 26.28 40.97
N ARG A 243 -7.23 26.74 39.75
CA ARG A 243 -8.19 26.35 38.73
C ARG A 243 -7.51 26.33 37.38
N GLU A 244 -8.09 25.58 36.47
CA GLU A 244 -7.67 25.53 35.07
C GLU A 244 -8.54 26.46 34.23
N TYR A 245 -7.94 27.45 33.60
CA TYR A 245 -8.57 28.25 32.58
C TYR A 245 -8.41 27.58 31.21
N ILE A 246 -9.52 27.34 30.49
CA ILE A 246 -9.52 26.72 29.16
C ILE A 246 -9.76 27.80 28.11
N SER A 247 -8.84 27.97 27.19
CA SER A 247 -8.99 28.83 26.03
C SER A 247 -9.95 28.21 25.02
N GLN A 248 -10.65 29.06 24.28
CA GLN A 248 -11.54 28.65 23.21
C GLN A 248 -11.22 29.34 21.91
N ARG A 249 -11.13 28.59 20.81
CA ARG A 249 -11.23 29.09 19.45
C ARG A 249 -12.71 29.29 19.14
N HIS A 250 -13.25 30.47 19.46
CA HIS A 250 -14.69 30.72 19.39
C HIS A 250 -15.28 30.51 17.98
N HIS A 251 -14.61 31.06 16.97
CA HIS A 251 -15.01 30.89 15.58
C HIS A 251 -13.79 31.01 14.64
N ILE A 252 -13.96 30.74 13.38
CA ILE A 252 -12.91 30.88 12.37
C ILE A 252 -12.40 32.34 12.40
N GLY A 253 -11.10 32.49 12.60
CA GLY A 253 -10.42 33.78 12.66
C GLY A 253 -10.26 34.38 14.08
N TRP A 254 -11.04 33.91 15.11
CA TRP A 254 -10.95 34.52 16.44
C TRP A 254 -11.27 33.54 17.59
N PRO A 255 -10.59 33.64 18.76
CA PRO A 255 -9.26 34.28 18.94
C PRO A 255 -8.19 33.66 18.04
N GLY A 256 -7.04 34.32 17.89
CA GLY A 256 -5.91 33.81 17.09
C GLY A 256 -5.46 32.42 17.57
N ILE A 257 -4.96 31.59 16.66
CA ILE A 257 -4.46 30.24 17.00
C ILE A 257 -3.35 30.28 18.04
N ASP A 258 -2.43 31.24 17.87
CA ASP A 258 -1.32 31.42 18.81
C ASP A 258 -1.82 31.87 20.20
N ASP A 259 -2.81 32.75 20.25
CA ASP A 259 -3.44 33.17 21.52
C ASP A 259 -4.05 31.99 22.24
N VAL A 260 -4.86 31.18 21.53
CA VAL A 260 -5.48 29.98 22.09
C VAL A 260 -4.42 28.95 22.50
N GLY A 261 -3.39 28.75 21.67
CA GLY A 261 -2.33 27.79 21.89
C GLY A 261 -1.37 28.15 23.02
N ASN A 262 -1.23 29.43 23.35
CA ASN A 262 -0.26 29.92 24.35
C ASN A 262 -0.81 29.99 25.80
N VAL A 263 -2.10 29.78 26.00
CA VAL A 263 -2.69 29.62 27.33
C VAL A 263 -2.09 28.41 28.07
N GLY A 264 -1.93 28.49 29.37
CA GLY A 264 -1.23 27.48 30.17
C GLY A 264 -1.92 26.10 30.27
N SER A 265 -3.19 25.97 29.86
CA SER A 265 -3.92 24.70 29.86
C SER A 265 -3.39 23.71 28.83
N ALA A 266 -3.44 22.42 29.15
CA ALA A 266 -3.22 21.33 28.21
C ALA A 266 -4.40 21.12 27.24
N ASN A 267 -5.55 21.74 27.50
CA ASN A 267 -6.80 21.55 26.76
C ASN A 267 -7.21 22.85 26.05
N ILE A 268 -7.90 22.71 24.91
CA ILE A 268 -8.50 23.79 24.14
C ILE A 268 -9.92 23.39 23.76
N LEU A 269 -10.86 24.34 23.87
CA LEU A 269 -12.18 24.26 23.27
C LEU A 269 -12.14 24.79 21.83
N ALA A 270 -12.85 24.12 20.93
CA ALA A 270 -12.99 24.57 19.56
C ALA A 270 -14.25 25.47 19.40
N HIS A 271 -14.74 25.63 18.16
CA HIS A 271 -15.76 26.57 17.77
C HIS A 271 -17.04 26.49 18.62
N ASN A 272 -17.58 27.64 18.95
CA ASN A 272 -18.86 27.80 19.68
C ASN A 272 -20.01 27.76 18.66
N GLU A 273 -20.95 26.88 18.89
CA GLU A 273 -22.18 26.74 18.14
C GLU A 273 -22.10 27.01 16.62
N PRO A 274 -21.17 26.40 15.88
CA PRO A 274 -21.03 26.63 14.45
C PRO A 274 -22.22 26.14 13.62
N ASP A 275 -23.10 25.34 14.23
CA ASP A 275 -24.35 24.87 13.65
C ASP A 275 -25.53 25.84 13.86
N ASN A 276 -25.37 26.90 14.65
CA ASN A 276 -26.45 27.81 15.02
C ASN A 276 -26.66 28.88 13.94
N THR A 277 -27.76 28.76 13.22
CA THR A 277 -28.18 29.74 12.20
C THR A 277 -29.22 30.71 12.73
N ALA A 278 -29.71 30.51 13.95
CA ALA A 278 -30.83 31.29 14.53
C ALA A 278 -30.36 32.49 15.33
N ASP A 279 -29.15 32.44 15.91
CA ASP A 279 -28.57 33.56 16.65
C ASP A 279 -27.47 34.25 15.83
N SER A 280 -27.69 35.50 15.45
CA SER A 280 -26.71 36.25 14.65
C SER A 280 -25.42 36.61 15.40
N ARG A 281 -25.34 36.38 16.70
CA ARG A 281 -24.13 36.52 17.50
C ARG A 281 -23.24 35.32 17.40
N GLU A 282 -23.80 34.17 16.99
CA GLU A 282 -23.04 32.98 16.69
C GLU A 282 -22.50 33.01 15.25
N HIS A 283 -21.35 32.45 15.08
CA HIS A 283 -20.66 32.45 13.79
C HIS A 283 -20.86 31.11 13.10
N TYR A 284 -22.00 30.98 12.38
CA TYR A 284 -22.27 29.79 11.59
C TYR A 284 -21.10 29.42 10.67
N ALA A 285 -20.73 28.15 10.69
CA ALA A 285 -19.75 27.58 9.76
C ALA A 285 -20.17 26.16 9.34
N THR A 286 -19.93 25.85 8.09
CA THR A 286 -20.08 24.46 7.62
C THR A 286 -18.99 23.57 8.18
N VAL A 287 -19.24 22.27 8.21
CA VAL A 287 -18.21 21.28 8.59
C VAL A 287 -16.94 21.45 7.75
N ALA A 288 -17.09 21.68 6.43
CA ALA A 288 -15.95 21.88 5.54
C ALA A 288 -15.07 23.07 5.95
N GLN A 289 -15.68 24.20 6.28
CA GLN A 289 -14.95 25.41 6.74
C GLN A 289 -14.23 25.18 8.06
N VAL A 290 -14.84 24.48 9.01
CA VAL A 290 -14.19 24.14 10.28
C VAL A 290 -13.04 23.15 10.07
N LEU A 291 -13.18 22.22 9.13
CA LEU A 291 -12.09 21.31 8.77
C LEU A 291 -10.88 22.00 8.12
N GLU A 292 -11.08 23.15 7.47
CA GLU A 292 -9.96 23.97 6.97
C GLU A 292 -9.16 24.63 8.11
N ASP A 293 -9.83 25.04 9.21
CA ASP A 293 -9.19 25.63 10.41
C ASP A 293 -8.55 24.57 11.32
N TRP A 294 -8.99 23.31 11.25
CA TRP A 294 -8.66 22.24 12.21
C TRP A 294 -7.17 21.85 12.26
N PRO A 295 -6.41 21.76 11.14
CA PRO A 295 -4.98 21.48 11.20
C PRO A 295 -4.18 22.47 12.02
N ALA A 296 -4.56 23.75 12.00
CA ALA A 296 -3.91 24.77 12.83
C ALA A 296 -4.17 24.56 14.33
N LEU A 297 -5.37 24.12 14.71
CA LEU A 297 -5.68 23.71 16.08
C LEU A 297 -4.86 22.48 16.50
N MET A 298 -4.74 21.47 15.64
CA MET A 298 -3.89 20.30 15.91
C MET A 298 -2.42 20.69 16.15
N ALA A 299 -1.93 21.65 15.34
CA ALA A 299 -0.56 22.17 15.44
C ALA A 299 -0.27 22.88 16.78
N THR A 300 -1.28 23.26 17.56
CA THR A 300 -1.06 23.75 18.93
C THR A 300 -0.49 22.68 19.86
N GLY A 301 -0.62 21.39 19.51
CA GLY A 301 -0.17 20.28 20.36
C GLY A 301 -0.93 20.15 21.68
N ARG A 302 -2.06 20.87 21.85
CA ARG A 302 -2.95 20.76 22.99
C ARG A 302 -3.99 19.67 22.76
N ARG A 303 -4.63 19.21 23.82
CA ARG A 303 -5.77 18.30 23.75
C ARG A 303 -7.00 19.07 23.25
N LEU A 304 -7.70 18.57 22.22
CA LEU A 304 -8.70 19.30 21.47
C LEU A 304 -10.12 18.80 21.72
N GLY A 305 -11.02 19.71 22.07
CA GLY A 305 -12.46 19.47 22.05
C GLY A 305 -13.03 19.65 20.66
N SER A 306 -14.12 18.92 20.34
CA SER A 306 -14.90 19.19 19.14
C SER A 306 -15.51 20.60 19.20
N PRO A 307 -15.98 21.15 18.07
CA PRO A 307 -16.94 22.25 18.12
C PRO A 307 -18.11 21.88 19.03
N ALA A 308 -18.58 22.84 19.83
CA ALA A 308 -19.73 22.66 20.70
C ALA A 308 -20.99 23.01 19.93
N VAL A 309 -21.80 22.01 19.56
CA VAL A 309 -23.03 22.26 18.80
C VAL A 309 -24.19 22.73 19.69
N SER A 310 -25.03 23.62 19.16
CA SER A 310 -26.25 24.12 19.82
C SER A 310 -27.38 23.07 19.86
N GLY A 311 -27.32 22.06 18.94
CA GLY A 311 -28.38 21.02 18.90
C GLY A 311 -28.41 20.22 17.60
N ASN A 312 -27.70 20.64 16.56
CA ASN A 312 -27.59 19.85 15.32
C ASN A 312 -26.52 18.76 15.43
N TYR A 313 -26.87 17.64 16.04
CA TYR A 313 -25.93 16.51 16.18
C TYR A 313 -25.51 15.87 14.86
N ASN A 314 -26.31 16.04 13.76
CA ASN A 314 -25.86 15.56 12.46
C ASN A 314 -24.62 16.32 11.97
N TRP A 315 -24.55 17.61 12.22
CA TRP A 315 -23.37 18.44 11.95
C TRP A 315 -22.15 17.91 12.73
N LEU A 316 -22.33 17.64 14.04
CA LEU A 316 -21.27 17.07 14.87
C LEU A 316 -20.79 15.71 14.36
N TYR A 317 -21.73 14.84 13.97
CA TYR A 317 -21.39 13.51 13.48
C TYR A 317 -20.66 13.55 12.14
N GLU A 318 -21.07 14.43 11.23
CA GLU A 318 -20.36 14.67 9.97
C GLU A 318 -18.93 15.16 10.21
N PHE A 319 -18.78 16.09 11.16
CA PHE A 319 -17.46 16.59 11.58
C PHE A 319 -16.58 15.43 12.11
N ILE A 320 -17.08 14.63 13.04
CA ILE A 320 -16.32 13.51 13.63
C ILE A 320 -16.00 12.43 12.60
N ASP A 321 -16.94 12.08 11.71
CA ASP A 321 -16.68 11.12 10.63
C ASP A 321 -15.58 11.64 9.68
N SER A 322 -15.54 12.95 9.44
CA SER A 322 -14.53 13.61 8.62
C SER A 322 -13.14 13.65 9.28
N ILE A 323 -13.10 13.89 10.60
CA ILE A 323 -11.87 13.85 11.43
C ILE A 323 -11.31 12.43 11.44
N ASP A 324 -12.15 11.43 11.72
CA ASP A 324 -11.74 10.02 11.77
C ASP A 324 -11.24 9.51 10.41
N ALA A 325 -11.86 9.95 9.33
CA ALA A 325 -11.46 9.59 7.98
C ALA A 325 -10.04 10.09 7.62
N ARG A 326 -9.65 11.24 8.20
CA ARG A 326 -8.32 11.86 7.99
C ARG A 326 -7.26 11.37 8.98
N GLY A 327 -7.67 10.63 10.00
CA GLY A 327 -6.81 10.29 11.14
C GLY A 327 -6.39 11.52 11.95
N TRP A 328 -7.20 12.58 11.92
CA TRP A 328 -6.97 13.79 12.68
C TRP A 328 -7.42 13.63 14.13
N ARG A 329 -6.79 14.37 15.01
CA ARG A 329 -7.04 14.30 16.43
C ARG A 329 -8.20 15.23 16.84
N CYS A 330 -9.14 14.66 17.59
CA CYS A 330 -10.16 15.33 18.38
C CYS A 330 -10.34 14.49 19.63
N ASP A 331 -9.92 15.02 20.77
CA ASP A 331 -9.69 14.21 21.99
C ASP A 331 -10.93 14.04 22.85
N PHE A 332 -11.84 15.00 22.82
CA PHE A 332 -13.10 14.97 23.55
C PHE A 332 -14.22 15.68 22.78
N ILE A 333 -15.45 15.42 23.15
CA ILE A 333 -16.64 16.01 22.54
C ILE A 333 -17.17 17.12 23.43
N ALA A 334 -17.26 18.34 22.91
CA ALA A 334 -17.91 19.45 23.54
C ALA A 334 -19.38 19.53 23.10
N VAL A 335 -20.31 19.76 24.04
CA VAL A 335 -21.74 19.91 23.78
C VAL A 335 -22.33 20.99 24.66
N HIS A 336 -23.39 21.66 24.15
CA HIS A 336 -24.30 22.50 24.94
C HIS A 336 -25.56 21.72 25.28
N ALA A 337 -25.99 21.74 26.53
CA ALA A 337 -27.07 20.93 27.03
C ALA A 337 -28.08 21.77 27.81
N TYR A 338 -29.05 22.34 27.10
CA TYR A 338 -30.20 23.10 27.66
C TYR A 338 -31.46 22.26 27.50
N TRP A 339 -31.39 20.97 27.89
CA TRP A 339 -32.50 20.06 27.68
C TRP A 339 -33.49 20.14 28.84
N TYR A 340 -34.71 20.55 28.50
CA TYR A 340 -35.83 20.54 29.43
C TYR A 340 -36.44 19.14 29.50
N SER A 341 -35.78 18.23 30.20
CA SER A 341 -36.14 16.83 30.30
C SER A 341 -35.56 16.17 31.55
N ASP A 342 -36.01 14.97 31.88
CA ASP A 342 -35.58 14.23 33.05
C ASP A 342 -34.14 13.64 32.88
N VAL A 343 -33.59 13.15 33.98
CA VAL A 343 -32.25 12.59 34.04
C VAL A 343 -32.06 11.38 33.08
N ASN A 344 -33.12 10.57 32.86
CA ASN A 344 -32.99 9.39 31.97
C ASN A 344 -32.90 9.84 30.52
N SER A 345 -33.60 10.89 30.13
CA SER A 345 -33.48 11.49 28.81
C SER A 345 -32.09 12.08 28.60
N TRP A 346 -31.54 12.82 29.57
CA TRP A 346 -30.17 13.33 29.53
C TRP A 346 -29.18 12.20 29.38
N LYS A 347 -29.28 11.14 30.19
CA LYS A 347 -28.44 9.96 30.10
C LYS A 347 -28.47 9.36 28.71
N SER A 348 -29.67 9.08 28.17
CA SER A 348 -29.83 8.45 26.86
C SER A 348 -29.22 9.27 25.73
N GLN A 349 -29.39 10.60 25.79
CA GLN A 349 -28.83 11.52 24.81
C GLN A 349 -27.30 11.54 24.86
N LEU A 350 -26.71 11.68 26.05
CA LEU A 350 -25.25 11.70 26.23
C LEU A 350 -24.59 10.37 25.87
N GLU A 351 -25.18 9.24 26.24
CA GLU A 351 -24.72 7.91 25.85
C GLU A 351 -24.76 7.72 24.32
N ASN A 352 -25.83 8.24 23.67
CA ASN A 352 -25.90 8.19 22.20
C ASN A 352 -24.82 9.04 21.55
N ILE A 353 -24.59 10.26 22.02
CA ILE A 353 -23.53 11.15 21.50
C ILE A 353 -22.16 10.49 21.67
N SER A 354 -21.84 10.00 22.89
CA SER A 354 -20.57 9.33 23.14
C SER A 354 -20.33 8.15 22.21
N ARG A 355 -21.34 7.27 22.08
CA ARG A 355 -21.27 6.10 21.20
C ARG A 355 -21.08 6.48 19.74
N ARG A 356 -21.86 7.48 19.23
CA ARG A 356 -21.80 7.92 17.84
C ARG A 356 -20.48 8.63 17.52
N CYS A 357 -19.85 9.24 18.53
CA CYS A 357 -18.55 9.91 18.43
C CYS A 357 -17.37 9.01 18.83
N GLY A 358 -17.51 7.69 18.71
CA GLY A 358 -16.44 6.73 18.90
C GLY A 358 -15.98 6.50 20.32
N GLY A 359 -16.84 6.81 21.31
CA GLY A 359 -16.55 6.64 22.74
C GLY A 359 -15.67 7.73 23.35
N ARG A 360 -15.47 8.84 22.65
CA ARG A 360 -14.74 10.00 23.17
C ARG A 360 -15.39 10.51 24.45
N PRO A 361 -14.63 10.96 25.46
CA PRO A 361 -15.16 11.59 26.65
C PRO A 361 -15.92 12.86 26.28
N ILE A 362 -16.96 13.17 27.06
CA ILE A 362 -17.82 14.34 26.82
C ILE A 362 -17.48 15.44 27.82
N TRP A 363 -17.38 16.65 27.29
CA TRP A 363 -17.41 17.90 28.05
C TRP A 363 -18.73 18.62 27.77
N ILE A 364 -19.54 18.83 28.78
CA ILE A 364 -20.70 19.70 28.67
C ILE A 364 -20.24 21.11 29.00
N THR A 365 -19.97 21.88 27.95
CA THR A 365 -19.35 23.20 28.11
C THR A 365 -20.36 24.26 28.56
N GLU A 366 -21.65 24.09 28.25
CA GLU A 366 -22.73 24.89 28.77
C GLU A 366 -23.90 24.00 29.14
N MET A 367 -24.50 24.24 30.29
CA MET A 367 -25.71 23.52 30.68
C MET A 367 -26.56 24.28 31.65
N ASN A 368 -27.88 23.99 31.55
CA ASN A 368 -28.84 24.36 32.53
C ASN A 368 -30.11 23.48 32.32
N TYR A 369 -31.08 23.47 33.28
CA TYR A 369 -32.33 22.76 33.07
C TYR A 369 -33.26 23.55 32.13
N GLY A 370 -32.98 23.46 30.86
CA GLY A 370 -33.58 24.28 29.82
C GLY A 370 -33.04 25.72 29.80
N ALA A 371 -33.75 26.61 29.09
CA ALA A 371 -33.42 28.02 28.91
C ALA A 371 -34.70 28.84 28.64
N ASN A 372 -34.55 30.13 28.34
CA ASN A 372 -35.66 31.03 28.09
C ASN A 372 -36.52 30.65 26.86
N TRP A 373 -36.02 29.80 26.00
CA TRP A 373 -36.75 29.22 24.83
C TRP A 373 -37.36 27.83 25.11
N THR A 374 -37.23 27.33 26.34
CA THR A 374 -37.84 26.05 26.77
C THR A 374 -38.98 26.28 27.76
N GLY A 375 -39.68 25.22 28.14
CA GLY A 375 -40.64 25.26 29.23
C GLY A 375 -39.98 25.54 30.58
N TRP A 376 -40.83 25.90 31.57
CA TRP A 376 -40.51 26.03 32.96
C TRP A 376 -41.61 25.42 33.83
N PRO A 377 -41.31 24.61 34.86
CA PRO A 377 -42.34 23.96 35.67
C PRO A 377 -42.92 24.85 36.77
N GLY A 378 -42.31 26.02 37.05
CA GLY A 378 -42.83 26.98 38.01
C GLY A 378 -43.94 27.88 37.44
N SER A 379 -44.59 28.65 38.31
CA SER A 379 -45.66 29.56 37.92
C SER A 379 -45.20 30.83 37.18
N ASN A 380 -43.93 31.17 37.30
CA ASN A 380 -43.26 32.29 36.61
C ASN A 380 -41.77 32.02 36.48
N THR A 381 -41.06 32.86 35.77
CA THR A 381 -39.62 32.72 35.48
C THR A 381 -38.72 33.75 36.19
N SER A 382 -39.24 34.42 37.20
CA SER A 382 -38.49 35.40 37.98
C SER A 382 -37.48 34.77 38.96
N ALA A 383 -36.50 35.54 39.33
CA ALA A 383 -35.55 35.19 40.40
C ALA A 383 -36.29 35.08 41.74
N SER A 384 -36.35 33.89 42.32
CA SER A 384 -36.98 33.64 43.63
C SER A 384 -36.49 32.32 44.20
N ASP A 385 -36.46 32.22 45.55
CA ASP A 385 -36.04 30.96 46.24
C ASP A 385 -36.94 29.78 45.85
N ALA A 386 -38.25 30.02 45.59
CA ALA A 386 -39.15 28.97 45.13
C ALA A 386 -38.76 28.44 43.77
N ASN A 387 -38.40 29.30 42.82
CA ASN A 387 -37.93 28.87 41.49
C ASN A 387 -36.54 28.19 41.54
N TYR A 388 -35.64 28.69 42.36
CA TYR A 388 -34.34 28.04 42.55
C TYR A 388 -34.46 26.67 43.23
N ALA A 389 -35.46 26.46 44.07
CA ALA A 389 -35.78 25.15 44.64
C ALA A 389 -36.29 24.18 43.56
N ILE A 390 -37.13 24.66 42.62
CA ILE A 390 -37.60 23.91 41.47
C ILE A 390 -36.40 23.53 40.56
N GLU A 391 -35.50 24.49 40.26
CA GLU A 391 -34.30 24.23 39.49
C GLU A 391 -33.44 23.14 40.12
N LYS A 392 -33.20 23.23 41.44
CA LYS A 392 -32.49 22.19 42.19
C LYS A 392 -33.17 20.83 42.11
N GLN A 393 -34.51 20.78 42.23
CA GLN A 393 -35.27 19.53 42.15
C GLN A 393 -35.02 18.81 40.81
N HIS A 394 -34.99 19.53 39.70
CA HIS A 394 -34.82 18.95 38.38
C HIS A 394 -33.37 18.77 37.99
N MET A 395 -32.51 19.76 38.20
CA MET A 395 -31.11 19.71 37.81
C MET A 395 -30.25 18.86 38.77
N GLY A 396 -30.63 18.75 40.05
CA GLY A 396 -29.87 17.97 41.04
C GLY A 396 -29.59 16.54 40.62
N PRO A 397 -30.61 15.72 40.28
CA PRO A 397 -30.39 14.35 39.81
C PRO A 397 -29.53 14.25 38.52
N ILE A 398 -29.62 15.27 37.66
CA ILE A 398 -28.79 15.35 36.43
C ILE A 398 -27.37 15.59 36.84
N LEU A 399 -27.09 16.52 37.75
CA LEU A 399 -25.75 16.80 38.25
C LEU A 399 -25.09 15.58 38.93
N ASP A 400 -25.84 14.83 39.73
CA ASP A 400 -25.39 13.60 40.34
C ASP A 400 -24.95 12.58 39.26
N TYR A 401 -25.81 12.38 38.26
CA TYR A 401 -25.49 11.51 37.12
C TYR A 401 -24.22 11.96 36.39
N LEU A 402 -24.09 13.24 36.03
CA LEU A 402 -22.95 13.79 35.32
C LEU A 402 -21.65 13.60 36.15
N ASN A 403 -21.77 13.79 37.48
CA ASN A 403 -20.64 13.64 38.38
C ASN A 403 -20.14 12.17 38.47
N ASP A 404 -21.06 11.21 38.35
CA ASP A 404 -20.77 9.78 38.48
C ASP A 404 -20.41 9.10 37.14
N ALA A 405 -20.99 9.54 36.04
CA ALA A 405 -20.76 8.92 34.73
C ALA A 405 -19.30 8.99 34.29
N SER A 406 -18.67 7.83 34.05
CA SER A 406 -17.23 7.72 33.78
C SER A 406 -16.78 8.31 32.43
N TYR A 407 -17.68 8.48 31.47
CA TYR A 407 -17.41 9.05 30.15
C TYR A 407 -17.72 10.54 30.07
N ILE A 408 -18.37 11.13 31.11
CA ILE A 408 -18.49 12.57 31.28
C ILE A 408 -17.21 13.02 31.99
N GLU A 409 -16.40 13.77 31.25
CA GLU A 409 -15.12 14.25 31.78
C GLU A 409 -15.28 15.59 32.48
N ARG A 410 -16.02 16.54 31.89
CA ARG A 410 -16.26 17.87 32.46
C ARG A 410 -17.68 18.35 32.19
N TYR A 411 -18.17 19.22 33.07
CA TYR A 411 -19.44 19.94 32.87
C TYR A 411 -19.38 21.33 33.50
N ALA A 412 -19.94 22.35 32.79
CA ALA A 412 -19.91 23.72 33.23
C ALA A 412 -21.34 24.28 33.29
N PHE A 413 -21.73 24.80 34.45
CA PHE A 413 -23.00 25.50 34.63
C PHE A 413 -22.91 26.87 33.93
N TYR A 414 -23.95 27.22 33.16
CA TYR A 414 -24.11 28.54 32.56
C TYR A 414 -25.33 29.25 33.18
N ASN A 415 -25.07 30.42 33.76
CA ASN A 415 -26.04 31.12 34.60
C ASN A 415 -27.05 31.96 33.78
N ASN A 416 -26.64 32.54 32.66
CA ASN A 416 -27.38 33.66 32.05
C ASN A 416 -28.46 33.22 31.02
N VAL A 417 -29.15 32.12 31.26
CA VAL A 417 -30.20 31.60 30.36
C VAL A 417 -31.60 32.07 30.74
N GLN A 418 -31.86 32.22 32.03
CA GLN A 418 -33.14 32.74 32.57
C GLN A 418 -33.05 32.92 34.10
N GLU A 419 -33.64 33.99 34.68
CA GLU A 419 -33.46 34.32 36.08
C GLU A 419 -33.85 33.19 37.07
N CYS A 420 -34.93 32.48 36.82
CA CYS A 420 -35.37 31.34 37.63
C CYS A 420 -34.38 30.19 37.75
N ARG A 421 -33.38 30.15 36.87
CA ARG A 421 -32.36 29.07 36.72
C ARG A 421 -30.99 29.45 37.26
N TYR A 422 -30.85 30.57 37.92
CA TYR A 422 -29.53 31.05 38.36
C TYR A 422 -28.92 30.19 39.46
N ALA A 423 -27.71 29.74 39.29
CA ALA A 423 -26.89 29.16 40.36
C ALA A 423 -26.31 30.23 41.28
N VAL A 424 -26.02 31.40 40.72
CA VAL A 424 -25.52 32.58 41.48
C VAL A 424 -26.44 33.78 41.16
N ALA A 425 -27.03 34.37 42.18
CA ALA A 425 -27.84 35.58 42.09
C ALA A 425 -27.40 36.58 43.15
N ASN A 426 -27.28 37.86 42.80
CA ASN A 426 -26.86 38.92 43.72
C ASN A 426 -25.58 38.58 44.53
N ASN A 427 -24.55 38.00 43.87
CA ASN A 427 -23.31 37.55 44.44
C ASN A 427 -23.46 36.52 45.60
N LYS A 428 -24.49 35.71 45.57
CA LYS A 428 -24.77 34.65 46.55
C LYS A 428 -25.18 33.37 45.80
N LEU A 429 -24.84 32.22 46.38
CA LEU A 429 -25.32 30.94 45.89
C LEU A 429 -26.84 30.86 46.07
N THR A 430 -27.53 30.38 45.04
CA THR A 430 -28.93 29.96 45.14
C THR A 430 -29.02 28.50 45.65
N PRO A 431 -30.19 27.96 45.99
CA PRO A 431 -30.32 26.54 46.34
C PRO A 431 -29.71 25.56 45.35
N ILE A 432 -29.75 25.81 44.03
CA ILE A 432 -29.05 24.98 43.04
C ILE A 432 -27.56 25.26 43.00
N GLY A 433 -27.15 26.53 43.22
CA GLY A 433 -25.71 26.89 43.33
C GLY A 433 -25.04 26.23 44.53
N GLU A 434 -25.73 26.21 45.72
CA GLU A 434 -25.24 25.46 46.87
C GLU A 434 -25.14 23.95 46.61
N TYR A 435 -26.12 23.38 45.95
CA TYR A 435 -26.08 21.97 45.55
C TYR A 435 -24.86 21.69 44.68
N TYR A 436 -24.68 22.51 43.62
CA TYR A 436 -23.55 22.40 42.71
C TYR A 436 -22.19 22.52 43.44
N ALA A 437 -22.03 23.50 44.28
CA ALA A 437 -20.81 23.74 45.03
C ALA A 437 -20.43 22.60 45.97
N ASN A 438 -21.45 21.91 46.55
CA ASN A 438 -21.28 20.82 47.52
C ASN A 438 -21.24 19.40 46.92
N LEU A 439 -21.35 19.26 45.61
CA LEU A 439 -21.15 17.96 44.94
C LEU A 439 -19.77 17.37 45.35
N ARG A 440 -19.70 16.07 45.54
CA ARG A 440 -18.40 15.42 45.79
C ARG A 440 -17.42 15.78 44.71
N PRO A 441 -16.14 16.03 45.05
CA PRO A 441 -15.12 16.37 44.07
C PRO A 441 -14.72 15.14 43.24
N ALA A 442 -15.42 14.89 42.13
CA ALA A 442 -15.09 13.83 41.19
C ALA A 442 -13.97 14.28 40.25
N MET A 443 -12.97 13.42 40.04
CA MET A 443 -11.87 13.68 39.09
C MET A 443 -12.41 13.76 37.65
N ALA A 444 -11.96 14.77 36.92
CA ALA A 444 -12.38 14.97 35.54
C ALA A 444 -11.84 13.88 34.59
N TYR A 445 -10.55 13.80 34.49
CA TYR A 445 -9.87 12.87 33.57
C TYR A 445 -9.97 11.42 34.03
N ASN A 446 -10.22 10.55 33.05
CA ASN A 446 -10.19 9.10 33.22
C ASN A 446 -9.39 8.48 32.07
N SER A 447 -8.20 8.00 32.35
CA SER A 447 -7.28 7.40 31.36
C SER A 447 -7.91 6.22 30.59
N ALA A 448 -8.86 5.49 31.21
CA ALA A 448 -9.59 4.40 30.55
C ALA A 448 -10.58 4.89 29.47
N LYS A 449 -10.86 6.18 29.40
CA LYS A 449 -11.75 6.83 28.43
C LYS A 449 -11.01 7.76 27.47
N GLU A 450 -9.69 7.83 27.57
CA GLU A 450 -8.86 8.58 26.61
C GLU A 450 -9.09 8.06 25.20
N TYR A 451 -9.37 8.96 24.27
CA TYR A 451 -9.57 8.60 22.88
C TYR A 451 -8.21 8.44 22.15
N ILE A 452 -8.04 7.33 21.48
CA ILE A 452 -6.87 7.10 20.63
C ILE A 452 -7.29 7.40 19.18
N PRO A 453 -6.66 8.40 18.53
CA PRO A 453 -6.96 8.72 17.14
C PRO A 453 -6.83 7.50 16.22
N ARG A 454 -7.78 7.36 15.30
CA ARG A 454 -7.74 6.30 14.30
C ARG A 454 -6.61 6.57 13.30
N ASN A 455 -6.04 5.53 12.74
CA ASN A 455 -5.12 5.69 11.65
C ASN A 455 -5.86 6.29 10.43
N PRO A 456 -5.22 7.17 9.65
CA PRO A 456 -5.82 7.74 8.45
C PRO A 456 -6.31 6.65 7.51
N ARG A 457 -7.36 6.93 6.75
CA ARG A 457 -7.77 6.05 5.64
C ARG A 457 -6.67 6.05 4.60
N THR A 458 -6.37 4.86 4.15
CA THR A 458 -5.37 4.62 3.12
C THR A 458 -6.06 4.26 1.81
N GLU A 459 -5.42 4.64 0.70
CA GLU A 459 -5.87 4.39 -0.67
C GLU A 459 -4.95 3.38 -1.34
N ALA A 460 -5.46 2.72 -2.38
CA ALA A 460 -4.65 1.81 -3.17
C ALA A 460 -3.54 2.57 -3.93
N PRO A 461 -2.37 1.96 -4.16
CA PRO A 461 -1.35 2.50 -5.06
C PRO A 461 -1.93 2.77 -6.46
N THR A 462 -1.51 3.85 -7.11
CA THR A 462 -2.10 4.35 -8.36
C THR A 462 -1.09 4.50 -9.48
N GLY A 463 -1.58 4.63 -10.71
CA GLY A 463 -0.76 4.94 -11.88
C GLY A 463 0.26 3.84 -12.22
N LEU A 464 -0.05 2.58 -11.92
CA LEU A 464 0.82 1.47 -12.29
C LEU A 464 0.89 1.34 -13.80
N THR A 465 2.13 1.28 -14.31
CA THR A 465 2.46 0.99 -15.70
C THR A 465 3.52 -0.11 -15.76
N ALA A 466 3.51 -0.89 -16.84
CA ALA A 466 4.52 -1.90 -17.12
C ALA A 466 5.04 -1.72 -18.54
N VAL A 467 6.35 -1.63 -18.69
CA VAL A 467 7.04 -1.47 -19.98
C VAL A 467 8.06 -2.59 -20.15
N PHE A 468 7.87 -3.41 -21.18
CA PHE A 468 8.81 -4.45 -21.55
C PHE A 468 9.85 -3.94 -22.54
N THR A 469 11.12 -4.26 -22.29
CA THR A 469 12.23 -4.00 -23.21
C THR A 469 12.71 -5.33 -23.79
N PRO A 470 12.43 -5.65 -25.06
CA PRO A 470 12.66 -6.96 -25.66
C PRO A 470 14.12 -7.44 -25.55
N ARG A 471 15.09 -6.62 -25.97
CA ARG A 471 16.51 -6.98 -25.98
C ARG A 471 17.07 -7.42 -24.63
N SER A 472 16.59 -6.83 -23.56
CA SER A 472 17.05 -7.14 -22.21
C SER A 472 16.13 -8.09 -21.47
N HIS A 473 15.03 -8.48 -22.06
CA HIS A 473 13.94 -9.21 -21.40
C HIS A 473 13.55 -8.59 -20.06
N THR A 474 13.55 -7.24 -19.99
CA THR A 474 13.33 -6.48 -18.77
C THR A 474 11.96 -5.88 -18.76
N CYS A 475 11.18 -6.13 -17.72
CA CYS A 475 9.95 -5.41 -17.41
C CYS A 475 10.25 -4.30 -16.41
N THR A 476 9.91 -3.06 -16.75
CA THR A 476 10.02 -1.91 -15.85
C THR A 476 8.62 -1.47 -15.43
N LEU A 477 8.37 -1.54 -14.13
CA LEU A 477 7.15 -1.05 -13.50
C LEU A 477 7.35 0.35 -12.95
N SER A 478 6.29 1.17 -12.98
CA SER A 478 6.29 2.49 -12.35
C SER A 478 4.91 2.78 -11.77
N TRP A 479 4.85 3.36 -10.56
CA TRP A 479 3.59 3.66 -9.86
C TRP A 479 3.76 4.76 -8.81
N LYS A 480 2.66 5.20 -8.20
CA LYS A 480 2.63 6.12 -7.06
C LYS A 480 1.96 5.49 -5.86
N ASN A 481 2.44 5.84 -4.67
CA ASN A 481 1.80 5.55 -3.40
C ASN A 481 1.20 6.84 -2.83
N PRO A 482 -0.14 7.04 -2.87
CA PRO A 482 -0.76 8.27 -2.38
C PRO A 482 -0.69 8.44 -0.85
N ASN A 483 -0.31 7.38 -0.13
CA ASN A 483 -0.33 7.36 1.32
C ASN A 483 0.99 7.83 1.98
N GLY A 484 2.04 8.12 1.19
CA GLY A 484 3.36 8.35 1.77
C GLY A 484 3.78 7.16 2.63
N ASP A 485 4.14 7.43 3.90
CA ASP A 485 4.60 6.44 4.85
C ASP A 485 3.49 5.78 5.71
N LEU A 486 2.22 6.01 5.37
CA LEU A 486 1.08 5.43 6.10
C LEU A 486 0.77 3.98 5.76
N LEU A 487 1.49 3.36 4.82
CA LEU A 487 1.48 1.92 4.62
C LEU A 487 2.49 1.24 5.55
N ASP A 488 2.10 0.09 6.12
CA ASP A 488 3.03 -0.77 6.88
C ASP A 488 3.96 -1.51 5.93
N LYS A 489 3.42 -2.01 4.78
CA LYS A 489 4.17 -2.74 3.75
C LYS A 489 3.67 -2.43 2.35
N MET A 490 4.55 -2.60 1.38
CA MET A 490 4.22 -2.51 -0.04
C MET A 490 5.02 -3.54 -0.85
N TYR A 491 4.32 -4.30 -1.69
CA TYR A 491 4.90 -5.37 -2.50
C TYR A 491 4.61 -5.17 -3.97
N VAL A 492 5.54 -5.61 -4.81
CA VAL A 492 5.29 -5.89 -6.22
C VAL A 492 4.84 -7.34 -6.33
N GLU A 493 3.70 -7.57 -6.95
CA GLU A 493 3.16 -8.90 -7.20
C GLU A 493 2.97 -9.14 -8.69
N ARG A 494 3.19 -10.39 -9.12
CA ARG A 494 3.08 -10.84 -10.51
C ARG A 494 2.26 -12.13 -10.59
N LYS A 495 1.54 -12.33 -11.70
CA LYS A 495 1.02 -13.64 -12.11
C LYS A 495 1.28 -13.87 -13.60
N LYS A 496 1.44 -15.13 -14.02
CA LYS A 496 1.57 -15.53 -15.42
C LYS A 496 0.22 -16.02 -15.94
N GLY A 497 -0.29 -15.38 -16.98
CA GLY A 497 -1.62 -15.62 -17.55
C GLY A 497 -2.76 -15.09 -16.68
N LEU A 498 -3.93 -14.92 -17.27
CA LEU A 498 -5.10 -14.33 -16.61
C LEU A 498 -5.52 -15.09 -15.34
N LYS A 499 -5.45 -16.43 -15.38
CA LYS A 499 -5.84 -17.34 -14.28
C LYS A 499 -4.67 -17.77 -13.38
N GLY A 500 -3.47 -17.22 -13.58
CA GLY A 500 -2.29 -17.53 -12.76
C GLY A 500 -2.44 -17.07 -11.32
N GLU A 501 -1.72 -17.72 -10.41
CA GLU A 501 -1.65 -17.33 -9.02
C GLU A 501 -0.69 -16.15 -8.81
N TRP A 502 -1.03 -15.26 -7.88
CA TRP A 502 -0.19 -14.12 -7.55
C TRP A 502 1.02 -14.53 -6.73
N GLU A 503 2.22 -14.15 -7.17
CA GLU A 503 3.47 -14.30 -6.46
C GLU A 503 4.06 -12.94 -6.08
N ARG A 504 4.63 -12.84 -4.88
CA ARG A 504 5.36 -11.64 -4.44
C ARG A 504 6.77 -11.68 -4.99
N LEU A 505 7.15 -10.62 -5.71
CA LEU A 505 8.48 -10.49 -6.29
C LEU A 505 9.43 -9.75 -5.35
N ASN A 506 8.97 -8.66 -4.75
CA ASN A 506 9.80 -7.82 -3.91
C ASN A 506 8.98 -7.02 -2.91
N GLU A 507 9.58 -6.74 -1.75
CA GLU A 507 9.08 -5.74 -0.79
C GLU A 507 9.75 -4.39 -1.09
N ILE A 508 8.95 -3.33 -1.14
CA ILE A 508 9.39 -1.98 -1.53
C ILE A 508 9.54 -1.12 -0.29
N THR A 509 10.69 -0.48 -0.15
CA THR A 509 10.90 0.53 0.90
C THR A 509 9.98 1.71 0.70
N ILE A 510 9.16 1.98 1.70
CA ILE A 510 8.17 3.07 1.68
C ILE A 510 8.85 4.36 2.13
N GLU A 511 8.60 5.45 1.41
CA GLU A 511 9.07 6.79 1.77
C GLU A 511 7.88 7.71 2.08
N ASP A 512 8.08 8.64 3.00
CA ASP A 512 7.08 9.67 3.33
C ASP A 512 7.04 10.74 2.24
N SER A 513 6.53 10.34 1.08
CA SER A 513 6.32 11.26 -0.05
C SER A 513 5.22 10.75 -0.97
N PRO A 514 3.98 11.24 -0.86
CA PRO A 514 2.89 10.89 -1.77
C PRO A 514 3.16 11.22 -3.23
N ALA A 515 4.04 12.19 -3.51
CA ALA A 515 4.39 12.59 -4.87
C ALA A 515 5.44 11.68 -5.52
N LYS A 516 6.11 10.81 -4.74
CA LYS A 516 7.18 9.95 -5.25
C LYS A 516 6.65 8.97 -6.27
N THR A 517 7.36 8.86 -7.38
CA THR A 517 7.20 7.78 -8.34
C THR A 517 8.16 6.64 -7.98
N TYR A 518 7.60 5.49 -7.67
CA TYR A 518 8.34 4.25 -7.44
C TYR A 518 8.62 3.56 -8.76
N SER A 519 9.68 2.76 -8.81
CA SER A 519 10.03 1.94 -9.97
C SER A 519 10.62 0.62 -9.51
N TYR A 520 10.31 -0.43 -10.25
CA TYR A 520 10.89 -1.76 -10.07
C TYR A 520 11.21 -2.37 -11.43
N LYS A 521 12.31 -3.09 -11.52
CA LYS A 521 12.75 -3.79 -12.74
C LYS A 521 12.93 -5.26 -12.44
N GLU A 522 12.44 -6.11 -13.33
CA GLU A 522 12.74 -7.54 -13.30
C GLU A 522 13.13 -8.04 -14.68
N ASN A 523 13.87 -9.13 -14.70
CA ASN A 523 14.15 -9.89 -15.92
C ASN A 523 13.17 -11.04 -16.03
N VAL A 524 12.41 -11.09 -17.13
CA VAL A 524 11.43 -12.13 -17.40
C VAL A 524 11.94 -12.98 -18.56
N ALA A 525 12.46 -14.16 -18.24
CA ALA A 525 13.12 -15.04 -19.22
C ALA A 525 12.14 -15.80 -20.12
N GLU A 526 10.94 -16.10 -19.63
CA GLU A 526 9.96 -16.89 -20.35
C GLU A 526 8.93 -16.00 -21.07
N ALA A 527 8.60 -16.37 -22.30
CA ALA A 527 7.52 -15.73 -23.05
C ALA A 527 6.15 -15.98 -22.37
N GLY A 528 5.26 -15.00 -22.49
CA GLY A 528 3.91 -15.10 -21.97
C GLY A 528 3.33 -13.74 -21.56
N ASN A 529 2.06 -13.76 -21.20
CA ASN A 529 1.38 -12.61 -20.62
C ASN A 529 1.62 -12.60 -19.11
N TYR A 530 2.14 -11.49 -18.60
CA TYR A 530 2.37 -11.28 -17.20
C TYR A 530 1.53 -10.12 -16.71
N TYR A 531 0.83 -10.32 -15.61
CA TYR A 531 0.03 -9.32 -14.94
C TYR A 531 0.75 -8.88 -13.68
N TYR A 532 0.78 -7.58 -13.46
CA TYR A 532 1.41 -6.99 -12.29
C TYR A 532 0.40 -6.16 -11.52
N ARG A 533 0.55 -6.14 -10.21
CA ARG A 533 -0.12 -5.22 -9.31
C ARG A 533 0.80 -4.81 -8.17
N ILE A 534 0.49 -3.69 -7.54
CA ILE A 534 1.13 -3.27 -6.30
C ILE A 534 0.17 -3.59 -5.16
N HIS A 535 0.68 -4.29 -4.17
CA HIS A 535 -0.03 -4.70 -2.98
C HIS A 535 0.49 -3.91 -1.78
N GLY A 536 -0.29 -2.96 -1.28
CA GLY A 536 -0.06 -2.23 -0.04
C GLY A 536 -0.78 -2.89 1.12
N ILE A 537 -0.20 -2.81 2.31
CA ILE A 537 -0.83 -3.21 3.57
C ILE A 537 -0.74 -2.01 4.50
N ASP A 538 -1.86 -1.53 5.01
CA ASP A 538 -1.87 -0.44 5.95
C ASP A 538 -1.59 -0.89 7.40
N TYR A 539 -1.43 0.06 8.33
CA TYR A 539 -1.18 -0.25 9.74
C TYR A 539 -2.31 -1.01 10.45
N ASN A 540 -3.49 -1.07 9.86
CA ASN A 540 -4.61 -1.87 10.35
C ASN A 540 -4.61 -3.29 9.76
N GLY A 541 -3.66 -3.62 8.88
CA GLY A 541 -3.58 -4.88 8.17
C GLY A 541 -4.56 -4.98 6.99
N LYS A 542 -5.08 -3.85 6.51
CA LYS A 542 -5.96 -3.81 5.34
C LYS A 542 -5.14 -3.91 4.06
N ASP A 543 -5.51 -4.86 3.21
CA ASP A 543 -4.94 -5.00 1.89
C ASP A 543 -5.47 -3.95 0.92
N LEU A 544 -4.57 -3.37 0.14
CA LEU A 544 -4.81 -2.31 -0.84
C LEU A 544 -4.12 -2.71 -2.15
N TYR A 545 -4.89 -2.93 -3.20
CA TYR A 545 -4.35 -3.36 -4.50
C TYR A 545 -4.51 -2.27 -5.55
N SER A 546 -3.44 -1.98 -6.30
CA SER A 546 -3.54 -1.18 -7.53
C SER A 546 -4.40 -1.88 -8.57
N SER A 547 -4.77 -1.17 -9.64
CA SER A 547 -5.22 -1.83 -10.87
C SER A 547 -4.14 -2.78 -11.40
N GLU A 548 -4.57 -3.85 -12.06
CA GLU A 548 -3.66 -4.77 -12.75
C GLU A 548 -3.19 -4.16 -14.06
N VAL A 549 -1.93 -4.39 -14.43
CA VAL A 549 -1.40 -4.06 -15.74
C VAL A 549 -0.83 -5.30 -16.41
N LEU A 550 -1.12 -5.46 -17.69
CA LEU A 550 -0.57 -6.53 -18.53
C LEU A 550 0.77 -6.09 -19.10
N ASN A 551 1.74 -6.98 -19.04
CA ASN A 551 2.98 -6.91 -19.78
C ASN A 551 3.22 -8.21 -20.53
N ALA A 552 3.28 -8.15 -21.85
CA ALA A 552 3.57 -9.32 -22.67
C ALA A 552 5.07 -9.44 -22.91
N VAL A 553 5.60 -10.63 -22.67
CA VAL A 553 6.99 -10.99 -22.91
C VAL A 553 7.05 -11.93 -24.08
N SER A 554 7.79 -11.59 -25.14
CA SER A 554 7.98 -12.44 -26.30
C SER A 554 9.36 -13.11 -26.27
N GLY A 555 9.41 -14.36 -26.70
CA GLY A 555 10.65 -15.09 -26.94
C GLY A 555 11.08 -14.99 -28.42
N THR A 556 11.13 -13.78 -28.98
CA THR A 556 11.54 -13.53 -30.35
C THR A 556 13.05 -13.58 -30.50
N GLU A 557 13.54 -14.30 -31.51
CA GLU A 557 14.92 -14.33 -31.93
C GLU A 557 15.03 -13.82 -33.37
N GLY A 558 16.22 -13.53 -33.86
CA GLY A 558 16.50 -13.14 -35.23
C GLY A 558 17.16 -11.78 -35.38
N ASN A 559 17.02 -11.18 -36.56
CA ASN A 559 17.62 -9.89 -36.92
C ASN A 559 16.58 -8.90 -37.45
N GLU A 560 17.00 -7.75 -37.95
CA GLU A 560 16.11 -6.68 -38.43
C GLU A 560 15.25 -7.09 -39.65
N GLU A 561 15.62 -8.13 -40.39
CA GLU A 561 14.92 -8.58 -41.60
C GLU A 561 14.05 -9.81 -41.37
N VAL A 562 14.54 -10.74 -40.52
CA VAL A 562 13.88 -12.03 -40.27
C VAL A 562 13.89 -12.33 -38.79
N GLN A 563 12.70 -12.53 -38.21
CA GLN A 563 12.54 -12.84 -36.78
C GLN A 563 11.62 -14.04 -36.62
N TRP A 564 11.87 -14.86 -35.63
CA TRP A 564 11.11 -16.06 -35.30
C TRP A 564 10.91 -16.24 -33.82
N GLY A 565 9.91 -17.01 -33.44
CA GLY A 565 9.60 -17.26 -32.07
C GLY A 565 8.48 -18.28 -31.88
N LYS A 566 8.07 -18.44 -30.63
CA LYS A 566 6.93 -19.28 -30.24
C LYS A 566 5.83 -18.41 -29.65
N VAL A 567 4.61 -18.67 -30.07
CA VAL A 567 3.40 -18.11 -29.50
C VAL A 567 2.84 -19.14 -28.54
N VAL A 568 2.65 -18.74 -27.30
CA VAL A 568 1.88 -19.52 -26.32
C VAL A 568 0.42 -19.23 -26.56
N ALA A 569 -0.34 -20.24 -26.93
CA ALA A 569 -1.72 -20.05 -27.30
C ALA A 569 -2.61 -20.03 -26.07
N ASP A 570 -3.37 -18.97 -25.94
CA ASP A 570 -4.43 -18.78 -24.98
C ASP A 570 -5.73 -18.46 -25.73
N ASN A 571 -6.87 -18.95 -25.25
CA ASN A 571 -8.18 -18.67 -25.81
C ASN A 571 -9.00 -17.69 -24.96
N ASP A 572 -8.55 -17.39 -23.76
CA ASP A 572 -9.21 -16.44 -22.88
C ASP A 572 -8.84 -14.98 -23.22
N GLU A 573 -7.63 -14.79 -23.78
CA GLU A 573 -7.10 -13.47 -24.11
C GLU A 573 -6.21 -13.46 -25.35
N ASP A 574 -6.00 -12.30 -25.93
CA ASP A 574 -5.00 -12.11 -26.99
C ASP A 574 -3.60 -12.21 -26.40
N THR A 575 -2.74 -13.04 -26.98
CA THR A 575 -1.33 -13.09 -26.62
C THR A 575 -0.57 -12.04 -27.43
N TYR A 576 0.18 -11.18 -26.76
CA TYR A 576 0.96 -10.12 -27.40
C TYR A 576 2.41 -10.56 -27.54
N ASN A 577 2.92 -10.49 -28.78
CA ASN A 577 4.25 -10.96 -29.14
C ASN A 577 5.06 -9.79 -29.71
N PHE A 578 6.02 -9.31 -28.96
CA PHE A 578 6.90 -8.22 -29.38
C PHE A 578 8.03 -8.73 -30.28
N PHE A 579 8.33 -7.96 -31.33
CA PHE A 579 9.50 -8.19 -32.15
C PHE A 579 10.76 -7.74 -31.42
N GLU A 580 11.87 -8.43 -31.62
CA GLU A 580 13.18 -8.00 -31.12
C GLU A 580 13.60 -6.68 -31.77
N TYR A 581 13.31 -6.55 -33.07
CA TYR A 581 13.53 -5.34 -33.88
C TYR A 581 12.21 -4.93 -34.49
N GLY A 582 11.81 -3.66 -34.31
CA GLY A 582 10.61 -3.13 -34.93
C GLY A 582 10.80 -2.91 -36.43
N PHE A 583 9.77 -3.21 -37.22
CA PHE A 583 9.75 -3.03 -38.66
C PHE A 583 9.21 -1.64 -39.04
N ASP A 584 9.80 -1.02 -40.09
CA ASP A 584 9.31 0.26 -40.63
C ASP A 584 7.99 0.10 -41.41
N GLU A 585 7.84 -1.05 -42.10
CA GLU A 585 6.62 -1.44 -42.78
C GLU A 585 6.00 -2.66 -42.10
N MET A 586 4.70 -2.89 -42.33
CA MET A 586 3.99 -4.02 -41.74
C MET A 586 4.61 -5.35 -42.21
N PRO A 587 5.20 -6.13 -41.30
CA PRO A 587 5.91 -7.37 -41.64
C PRO A 587 4.95 -8.47 -42.14
N ALA A 588 5.48 -9.44 -42.88
CA ALA A 588 4.83 -10.72 -43.09
C ALA A 588 4.95 -11.53 -41.82
N VAL A 589 3.83 -11.80 -41.15
CA VAL A 589 3.82 -12.68 -39.95
C VAL A 589 3.07 -13.96 -40.33
N VAL A 590 3.75 -15.09 -40.37
CA VAL A 590 3.16 -16.39 -40.71
C VAL A 590 3.33 -17.36 -39.50
N PHE A 591 2.24 -18.12 -39.28
CA PHE A 591 2.18 -19.09 -38.21
C PHE A 591 2.38 -20.52 -38.70
N GLY A 592 3.02 -21.33 -37.89
CA GLY A 592 3.02 -22.75 -37.97
C GLY A 592 1.77 -23.39 -37.38
N ALA A 593 1.66 -24.69 -37.58
CA ALA A 593 0.60 -25.48 -36.97
C ALA A 593 0.78 -25.53 -35.44
N VAL A 594 -0.34 -25.51 -34.76
CA VAL A 594 -0.45 -25.52 -33.30
C VAL A 594 -0.12 -26.90 -32.74
N SER A 595 0.49 -27.00 -31.57
CA SER A 595 0.71 -28.26 -30.86
C SER A 595 -0.62 -28.96 -30.51
N SER A 596 -0.57 -30.25 -30.20
CA SER A 596 -1.75 -31.07 -29.90
C SER A 596 -1.71 -31.66 -28.49
N LYS A 597 -1.34 -30.89 -27.46
CA LYS A 597 -1.40 -31.29 -26.05
C LYS A 597 -2.83 -31.59 -25.64
N ASN A 598 -3.75 -30.69 -25.99
CA ASN A 598 -5.17 -30.80 -25.77
C ASN A 598 -5.84 -31.25 -27.07
N PHE A 599 -5.58 -32.51 -27.46
CA PHE A 599 -5.99 -33.05 -28.76
C PHE A 599 -7.50 -33.00 -28.99
N ASP A 600 -8.30 -33.07 -27.94
CA ASP A 600 -9.75 -33.03 -28.00
C ASP A 600 -10.31 -31.64 -28.34
N THR A 601 -9.51 -30.57 -28.16
CA THR A 601 -9.84 -29.22 -28.60
C THR A 601 -9.32 -29.00 -30.00
N LYS A 602 -10.22 -28.84 -30.95
CA LYS A 602 -9.87 -28.50 -32.33
C LYS A 602 -9.70 -26.97 -32.41
N SER A 603 -8.48 -26.49 -32.57
CA SER A 603 -8.21 -25.07 -32.49
C SER A 603 -7.34 -24.57 -33.63
N VAL A 604 -7.59 -23.34 -34.05
CA VAL A 604 -6.81 -22.59 -35.05
C VAL A 604 -6.13 -21.41 -34.34
N ASN A 605 -4.85 -21.21 -34.58
CA ASN A 605 -4.18 -19.99 -34.22
C ASN A 605 -4.43 -18.93 -35.28
N ALA A 606 -4.84 -17.74 -34.87
CA ALA A 606 -5.10 -16.64 -35.79
C ALA A 606 -4.31 -15.40 -35.35
N LEU A 607 -3.74 -14.73 -36.34
CA LEU A 607 -3.19 -13.39 -36.21
C LEU A 607 -4.31 -12.40 -36.00
N SER A 608 -4.41 -11.78 -34.83
CA SER A 608 -5.47 -10.80 -34.55
C SER A 608 -5.12 -9.43 -35.13
N GLN A 609 -3.90 -8.96 -34.87
CA GLN A 609 -3.46 -7.63 -35.29
C GLN A 609 -1.93 -7.55 -35.33
N ILE A 610 -1.39 -6.71 -36.23
CA ILE A 610 0.01 -6.26 -36.23
C ILE A 610 0.01 -4.77 -35.92
N SER A 611 0.74 -4.35 -34.86
CA SER A 611 0.60 -3.02 -34.28
C SER A 611 1.91 -2.26 -34.16
N LYS A 612 1.80 -0.92 -34.15
CA LYS A 612 2.93 0.00 -33.97
C LYS A 612 3.09 0.42 -32.50
N VAL A 613 4.36 0.67 -32.12
CA VAL A 613 4.72 1.51 -30.98
C VAL A 613 5.62 2.60 -31.54
N GLY A 614 5.19 3.86 -31.45
CA GLY A 614 5.81 4.95 -32.19
C GLY A 614 5.64 4.74 -33.70
N ASP A 615 6.72 4.89 -34.44
CA ASP A 615 6.71 4.79 -35.91
C ASP A 615 6.91 3.36 -36.45
N LYS A 616 7.35 2.41 -35.61
CA LYS A 616 7.67 1.04 -36.01
C LYS A 616 6.58 0.04 -35.64
N TYR A 617 6.36 -0.95 -36.49
CA TYR A 617 5.58 -2.14 -36.15
C TYR A 617 6.38 -2.97 -35.15
N SER A 618 5.91 -3.00 -33.92
CA SER A 618 6.68 -3.50 -32.77
C SER A 618 6.15 -4.79 -32.18
N TYR A 619 4.90 -5.15 -32.46
CA TYR A 619 4.31 -6.39 -31.96
C TYR A 619 3.14 -6.86 -32.83
N PHE A 620 2.76 -8.10 -32.63
CA PHE A 620 1.50 -8.64 -33.10
C PHE A 620 0.75 -9.30 -31.95
N SER A 621 -0.58 -9.34 -32.08
CA SER A 621 -1.42 -10.15 -31.20
C SER A 621 -1.94 -11.38 -31.93
N SER A 622 -2.01 -12.47 -31.20
CA SER A 622 -2.57 -13.74 -31.67
C SER A 622 -3.62 -14.27 -30.71
N HIS A 623 -4.54 -15.03 -31.24
CA HIS A 623 -5.62 -15.64 -30.47
C HIS A 623 -5.85 -17.09 -30.91
N TYR A 624 -6.30 -17.88 -29.96
CA TYR A 624 -6.73 -19.26 -30.18
C TYR A 624 -8.23 -19.32 -30.37
N PHE A 625 -8.66 -19.89 -31.48
CA PHE A 625 -10.07 -20.06 -31.74
C PHE A 625 -10.46 -21.55 -31.72
N PRO A 626 -11.50 -21.93 -30.95
CA PRO A 626 -12.02 -23.28 -31.03
C PRO A 626 -12.62 -23.52 -32.42
N TRP A 627 -12.22 -24.61 -33.05
CA TRP A 627 -12.65 -24.97 -34.38
C TRP A 627 -14.15 -25.32 -34.46
N ASN A 628 -14.69 -25.90 -33.44
CA ASN A 628 -16.06 -26.42 -33.44
C ASN A 628 -16.99 -25.53 -32.64
N GLY A 629 -17.24 -24.34 -32.78
CA GLY A 629 -18.36 -23.54 -32.22
C GLY A 629 -19.25 -24.20 -31.16
N ALA A 630 -18.86 -25.34 -30.69
CA ALA A 630 -19.45 -26.06 -29.60
C ALA A 630 -18.97 -25.48 -28.29
N THR A 631 -19.90 -25.23 -27.44
CA THR A 631 -19.93 -25.10 -26.01
C THR A 631 -19.09 -26.13 -25.21
N ALA A 632 -18.15 -26.85 -25.83
CA ALA A 632 -17.15 -27.60 -25.08
C ALA A 632 -16.24 -26.55 -24.40
N ASP A 633 -16.08 -26.68 -23.09
CA ASP A 633 -15.17 -25.91 -22.29
C ASP A 633 -13.78 -25.93 -22.95
N VAL A 634 -13.56 -24.91 -23.78
CA VAL A 634 -12.31 -24.71 -24.52
C VAL A 634 -11.20 -24.34 -23.54
N ASN A 635 -11.54 -24.22 -22.28
CA ASN A 635 -10.68 -23.82 -21.16
C ASN A 635 -10.07 -24.99 -20.39
N ASP A 636 -10.30 -26.21 -20.81
CA ASP A 636 -9.64 -27.36 -20.16
C ASP A 636 -8.21 -27.56 -20.70
N TYR A 637 -7.30 -26.70 -20.25
CA TYR A 637 -5.86 -26.88 -20.43
C TYR A 637 -5.26 -27.83 -19.39
N SER A 638 -6.02 -28.82 -18.95
CA SER A 638 -5.55 -29.79 -17.97
C SER A 638 -4.22 -30.48 -18.32
N LYS A 639 -3.85 -30.47 -19.61
CA LYS A 639 -2.59 -31.00 -20.15
C LYS A 639 -1.54 -29.92 -20.51
N GLY A 640 -1.81 -28.65 -20.18
CA GLY A 640 -0.92 -27.51 -20.43
C GLY A 640 -1.26 -26.71 -21.71
N THR A 641 -0.63 -25.56 -21.87
CA THR A 641 -0.84 -24.63 -22.97
C THR A 641 -0.36 -25.16 -24.30
N GLU A 642 -1.06 -24.80 -25.38
CA GLU A 642 -0.64 -25.07 -26.76
C GLU A 642 0.41 -24.06 -27.23
N VAL A 643 1.27 -24.47 -28.16
CA VAL A 643 2.34 -23.65 -28.70
C VAL A 643 2.34 -23.73 -30.22
N ALA A 644 2.57 -22.60 -30.90
CA ALA A 644 2.86 -22.53 -32.32
C ALA A 644 4.15 -21.75 -32.58
N SER A 645 4.90 -22.11 -33.58
CA SER A 645 6.02 -21.28 -34.04
C SER A 645 5.50 -20.23 -35.03
N TYR A 646 6.18 -19.08 -35.07
CA TYR A 646 5.92 -18.05 -36.06
C TYR A 646 7.22 -17.57 -36.69
N LEU A 647 7.07 -16.95 -37.86
CA LEU A 647 8.11 -16.26 -38.60
C LEU A 647 7.60 -14.88 -38.98
N ALA A 648 8.38 -13.84 -38.73
CA ALA A 648 8.10 -12.48 -39.13
C ALA A 648 9.22 -11.96 -40.03
N LEU A 649 8.89 -11.45 -41.22
CA LEU A 649 9.84 -11.02 -42.23
C LEU A 649 9.53 -9.60 -42.70
N LYS A 650 10.60 -8.88 -43.05
CA LYS A 650 10.50 -7.61 -43.71
C LYS A 650 9.68 -7.80 -44.98
N PRO A 651 8.66 -6.92 -45.30
CA PRO A 651 7.82 -7.10 -46.44
C PRO A 651 8.56 -6.83 -47.74
N GLY A 652 8.16 -7.52 -48.78
CA GLY A 652 8.76 -7.44 -50.12
C GLY A 652 9.55 -8.67 -50.47
N SER A 653 10.46 -8.55 -51.44
CA SER A 653 11.39 -9.60 -51.84
C SER A 653 12.70 -9.46 -51.04
N GLY A 654 13.26 -10.57 -50.62
CA GLY A 654 14.48 -10.63 -49.83
C GLY A 654 15.08 -12.01 -49.79
N THR A 655 16.11 -12.22 -48.95
CA THR A 655 16.71 -13.52 -48.75
C THR A 655 16.73 -13.89 -47.29
N MET A 656 16.45 -15.13 -46.97
CA MET A 656 16.66 -15.75 -45.64
C MET A 656 17.87 -16.68 -45.80
N GLY A 657 19.05 -16.18 -45.35
CA GLY A 657 20.30 -16.76 -45.77
C GLY A 657 20.51 -16.63 -47.28
N ASN A 658 20.59 -17.78 -48.00
CA ASN A 658 20.65 -17.79 -49.45
C ASN A 658 19.33 -18.19 -50.13
N LEU A 659 18.22 -18.37 -49.38
CA LEU A 659 16.91 -18.70 -49.93
C LEU A 659 16.13 -17.44 -50.23
N HIS A 660 15.74 -17.25 -51.49
CA HIS A 660 14.91 -16.15 -51.93
C HIS A 660 13.49 -16.28 -51.36
N TYR A 661 12.92 -15.18 -50.88
CA TYR A 661 11.53 -15.07 -50.47
C TYR A 661 10.80 -13.85 -50.99
N GLU A 662 9.50 -13.91 -51.08
CA GLU A 662 8.60 -12.80 -51.18
C GLU A 662 7.52 -12.91 -50.08
N GLY A 663 7.25 -11.80 -49.38
CA GLY A 663 6.28 -11.80 -48.31
C GLY A 663 5.69 -10.43 -48.01
N GLY A 664 4.62 -10.42 -47.21
CA GLY A 664 3.94 -9.20 -46.80
C GLY A 664 2.45 -9.41 -46.61
N VAL A 665 1.71 -8.29 -46.53
CA VAL A 665 0.25 -8.32 -46.60
C VAL A 665 -0.16 -8.55 -48.04
N MET A 666 -1.08 -9.46 -48.31
CA MET A 666 -1.60 -9.71 -49.63
C MET A 666 -2.27 -8.44 -50.21
N LYS A 667 -1.90 -8.06 -51.40
CA LYS A 667 -2.40 -6.84 -52.09
C LYS A 667 -2.84 -7.14 -53.51
N ASN A 668 -3.82 -6.36 -53.98
CA ASN A 668 -4.17 -6.24 -55.39
C ASN A 668 -3.78 -4.82 -55.83
N GLY A 669 -2.65 -4.70 -56.53
CA GLY A 669 -1.98 -3.42 -56.75
C GLY A 669 -1.58 -2.77 -55.43
N THR A 670 -2.02 -1.53 -55.17
CA THR A 670 -1.74 -0.79 -53.92
C THR A 670 -2.76 -1.07 -52.80
N SER A 671 -3.91 -1.67 -53.13
CA SER A 671 -5.00 -1.94 -52.17
C SER A 671 -4.80 -3.27 -51.46
N ASN A 672 -5.24 -3.37 -50.18
CA ASN A 672 -5.28 -4.65 -49.49
C ASN A 672 -6.22 -5.63 -50.18
N LEU A 673 -5.74 -6.85 -50.39
CA LEU A 673 -6.57 -7.95 -50.84
C LEU A 673 -7.25 -8.60 -49.63
N TYR A 674 -8.56 -8.81 -49.76
CA TYR A 674 -9.35 -9.45 -48.71
C TYR A 674 -9.77 -10.83 -49.17
N LEU A 675 -9.37 -11.86 -48.42
CA LEU A 675 -9.77 -13.24 -48.65
C LEU A 675 -11.14 -13.50 -48.04
N LYS A 676 -11.93 -14.33 -48.66
CA LYS A 676 -13.19 -14.92 -48.18
C LYS A 676 -13.34 -16.35 -48.69
N GLY A 677 -14.53 -16.93 -48.66
CA GLY A 677 -14.78 -18.30 -49.17
C GLY A 677 -14.66 -18.51 -50.68
N GLU A 678 -14.27 -17.49 -51.42
CA GLU A 678 -13.98 -17.59 -52.86
C GLU A 678 -12.50 -17.85 -53.10
N VAL A 679 -12.19 -18.57 -54.17
CA VAL A 679 -10.81 -18.84 -54.57
C VAL A 679 -10.19 -17.58 -55.14
N VAL A 680 -9.02 -17.24 -54.66
CA VAL A 680 -8.21 -16.13 -55.15
C VAL A 680 -6.96 -16.70 -55.81
N GLU A 681 -6.67 -16.28 -57.04
CA GLU A 681 -5.39 -16.50 -57.69
C GLU A 681 -4.48 -15.31 -57.36
N TYR A 682 -3.40 -15.57 -56.68
CA TYR A 682 -2.43 -14.55 -56.28
C TYR A 682 -1.14 -14.68 -57.08
N LYS A 683 -0.67 -13.58 -57.64
CA LYS A 683 0.57 -13.52 -58.42
C LYS A 683 1.69 -12.91 -57.58
N PHE A 684 2.86 -13.49 -57.69
CA PHE A 684 4.08 -12.89 -57.14
C PHE A 684 4.45 -11.62 -57.89
N LYS A 685 5.18 -10.74 -57.28
CA LYS A 685 5.70 -9.54 -57.94
C LYS A 685 6.70 -9.88 -59.02
N GLU A 686 7.58 -10.83 -58.70
CA GLU A 686 8.55 -11.40 -59.61
C GLU A 686 8.46 -12.93 -59.57
N PRO A 687 8.59 -13.65 -60.71
CA PRO A 687 8.60 -15.10 -60.73
C PRO A 687 9.80 -15.66 -59.98
N PHE A 688 9.62 -16.76 -59.24
CA PHE A 688 10.69 -17.50 -58.61
C PHE A 688 11.50 -18.33 -59.56
N GLU A 689 12.76 -18.59 -59.29
CA GLU A 689 13.57 -19.51 -60.10
C GLU A 689 13.10 -20.95 -59.97
N THR A 690 12.65 -21.34 -58.77
CA THR A 690 12.04 -22.65 -58.50
C THR A 690 10.64 -22.48 -57.94
N VAL A 691 9.81 -23.50 -57.94
CA VAL A 691 8.47 -23.44 -57.32
C VAL A 691 8.67 -23.29 -55.79
N PRO A 692 8.24 -22.16 -55.20
CA PRO A 692 8.38 -21.89 -53.78
C PRO A 692 7.39 -22.68 -52.92
N LEU A 693 7.57 -22.68 -51.62
CA LEU A 693 6.55 -23.03 -50.66
C LEU A 693 5.83 -21.76 -50.21
N VAL A 694 4.52 -21.86 -50.01
CA VAL A 694 3.71 -20.70 -49.64
C VAL A 694 3.03 -20.93 -48.31
N PHE A 695 3.15 -19.94 -47.42
CA PHE A 695 2.53 -19.89 -46.09
C PHE A 695 1.61 -18.66 -46.03
N VAL A 696 0.34 -18.85 -45.66
CA VAL A 696 -0.65 -17.75 -45.61
C VAL A 696 -1.31 -17.76 -44.26
N THR A 697 -1.31 -16.60 -43.56
CA THR A 697 -1.95 -16.43 -42.26
C THR A 697 -3.01 -15.33 -42.32
N PRO A 698 -4.29 -15.66 -42.09
CA PRO A 698 -5.35 -14.66 -42.01
C PRO A 698 -5.20 -13.74 -40.81
N ILE A 699 -5.51 -12.44 -41.00
CA ILE A 699 -5.61 -11.45 -39.94
C ILE A 699 -7.08 -11.30 -39.55
N SER A 700 -7.45 -11.66 -38.33
CA SER A 700 -8.84 -11.66 -37.87
C SER A 700 -8.97 -11.06 -36.47
N THR A 701 -9.67 -9.94 -36.35
CA THR A 701 -10.10 -9.36 -35.08
C THR A 701 -11.42 -9.94 -34.58
N ASN A 702 -12.13 -10.71 -35.42
CA ASN A 702 -13.40 -11.31 -35.07
C ASN A 702 -13.21 -12.73 -34.52
N LYS A 703 -13.40 -12.86 -33.21
CA LYS A 703 -13.18 -14.11 -32.43
C LYS A 703 -14.27 -15.18 -32.66
N THR A 704 -15.36 -14.86 -33.35
CA THR A 704 -16.49 -15.80 -33.51
C THR A 704 -16.41 -16.69 -34.76
N PHE A 705 -15.49 -16.41 -35.68
CA PHE A 705 -15.42 -17.12 -36.97
C PHE A 705 -13.99 -17.58 -37.29
N PRO A 706 -13.50 -18.67 -36.65
CA PRO A 706 -12.22 -19.23 -37.02
C PRO A 706 -12.19 -19.67 -38.47
N CYS A 707 -11.13 -19.30 -39.17
CA CYS A 707 -10.91 -19.69 -40.59
C CYS A 707 -9.42 -20.02 -40.77
N GLU A 708 -9.14 -20.90 -41.74
CA GLU A 708 -7.79 -21.28 -42.14
C GLU A 708 -7.59 -21.02 -43.60
N ALA A 709 -6.39 -20.58 -43.99
CA ALA A 709 -6.05 -20.41 -45.41
C ALA A 709 -5.57 -21.75 -45.98
N ARG A 710 -6.15 -22.18 -47.09
CA ARG A 710 -5.72 -23.32 -47.89
C ARG A 710 -5.06 -22.83 -49.16
N VAL A 711 -3.86 -23.32 -49.40
CA VAL A 711 -3.02 -22.97 -50.55
C VAL A 711 -2.86 -24.21 -51.45
N TRP A 712 -2.92 -24.01 -52.76
CA TRP A 712 -2.63 -25.07 -53.76
C TRP A 712 -2.28 -24.44 -55.09
N ASP A 713 -2.00 -25.29 -56.09
CA ASP A 713 -1.53 -24.90 -57.43
C ASP A 713 -0.43 -23.86 -57.38
N VAL A 714 0.56 -24.08 -56.48
CA VAL A 714 1.72 -23.21 -56.39
C VAL A 714 2.61 -23.39 -57.60
N THR A 715 2.89 -22.31 -58.30
CA THR A 715 3.77 -22.22 -59.49
C THR A 715 4.89 -21.22 -59.22
N LYS A 716 5.76 -21.00 -60.18
CA LYS A 716 6.78 -19.94 -60.09
C LYS A 716 6.19 -18.52 -60.12
N GLU A 717 5.02 -18.36 -60.67
CA GLU A 717 4.33 -17.08 -60.93
C GLU A 717 3.32 -16.74 -59.85
N GLY A 718 2.84 -17.71 -59.04
CA GLY A 718 1.82 -17.47 -58.04
C GLY A 718 1.15 -18.74 -57.51
N PHE A 719 0.04 -18.58 -56.82
CA PHE A 719 -0.68 -19.67 -56.17
C PHE A 719 -2.18 -19.38 -56.07
N LYS A 720 -2.96 -20.43 -55.78
CA LYS A 720 -4.37 -20.29 -55.41
C LYS A 720 -4.53 -20.36 -53.90
N VAL A 721 -5.45 -19.55 -53.37
CA VAL A 721 -5.76 -19.52 -51.94
C VAL A 721 -7.27 -19.32 -51.72
N VAL A 722 -7.78 -19.94 -50.65
CA VAL A 722 -9.13 -19.76 -50.14
C VAL A 722 -9.15 -19.78 -48.63
N LEU A 723 -10.05 -19.01 -48.04
CA LEU A 723 -10.34 -19.21 -46.63
C LEU A 723 -11.38 -20.31 -46.46
N THR A 724 -11.04 -21.29 -45.64
CA THR A 724 -11.93 -22.40 -45.26
C THR A 724 -12.46 -22.21 -43.87
N ARG A 725 -13.65 -22.74 -43.60
CA ARG A 725 -14.27 -22.79 -42.30
C ARG A 725 -15.03 -24.10 -42.10
N GLN A 726 -15.48 -24.33 -40.91
CA GLN A 726 -16.25 -25.51 -40.56
C GLN A 726 -17.58 -25.59 -41.34
N LYS A 727 -17.92 -26.75 -41.82
CA LYS A 727 -19.23 -27.00 -42.47
C LYS A 727 -20.38 -26.86 -41.48
N GLY A 728 -21.53 -26.39 -41.93
CA GLY A 728 -22.68 -26.08 -41.05
C GLY A 728 -22.70 -24.66 -40.49
N LYS A 729 -21.66 -23.89 -40.74
CA LYS A 729 -21.63 -22.43 -40.50
C LYS A 729 -21.74 -21.61 -41.77
N GLU A 730 -22.12 -22.24 -42.86
CA GLU A 730 -22.18 -21.65 -44.22
C GLU A 730 -23.25 -20.55 -44.34
N SER A 731 -24.32 -20.60 -43.53
CA SER A 731 -25.34 -19.55 -43.46
C SER A 731 -24.85 -18.22 -42.87
N GLN A 732 -23.68 -18.21 -42.21
CA GLN A 732 -23.08 -17.00 -41.69
C GLN A 732 -22.19 -16.38 -42.78
N THR A 733 -22.41 -15.13 -43.11
CA THR A 733 -21.60 -14.40 -44.09
C THR A 733 -20.13 -14.49 -43.72
N MET A 734 -19.30 -15.04 -44.61
CA MET A 734 -17.86 -15.10 -44.37
C MET A 734 -17.32 -13.69 -44.40
N VAL A 735 -16.87 -13.20 -43.26
CA VAL A 735 -16.26 -11.87 -43.15
C VAL A 735 -14.95 -11.89 -43.92
N GLN A 736 -14.73 -10.88 -44.74
CA GLN A 736 -13.49 -10.72 -45.52
C GLN A 736 -12.32 -10.52 -44.53
N ARG A 737 -11.18 -11.18 -44.80
CA ARG A 737 -9.98 -11.12 -43.99
C ARG A 737 -8.79 -10.65 -44.81
N ARG A 738 -8.01 -9.71 -44.27
CA ARG A 738 -6.65 -9.51 -44.75
C ARG A 738 -5.82 -10.74 -44.39
N ALA A 739 -4.77 -11.00 -45.13
CA ALA A 739 -3.83 -12.06 -44.85
C ALA A 739 -2.40 -11.59 -45.07
N THR A 740 -1.49 -12.12 -44.29
CA THR A 740 -0.05 -12.10 -44.60
C THR A 740 0.33 -13.37 -45.32
N TYR A 741 1.35 -13.30 -46.14
CA TYR A 741 1.91 -14.46 -46.83
C TYR A 741 3.44 -14.43 -46.83
N LEU A 742 4.03 -15.60 -46.95
CA LEU A 742 5.42 -15.86 -47.22
C LEU A 742 5.48 -16.91 -48.36
N ALA A 743 6.09 -16.58 -49.48
CA ALA A 743 6.56 -17.51 -50.47
C ALA A 743 8.10 -17.62 -50.34
N ILE A 744 8.62 -18.84 -50.30
CA ILE A 744 10.08 -19.05 -50.04
C ILE A 744 10.60 -20.27 -50.80
N GLU A 745 11.78 -20.16 -51.36
CA GLU A 745 12.46 -21.26 -52.07
C GLU A 745 12.81 -22.40 -51.12
N LYS A 746 12.75 -23.63 -51.64
CA LYS A 746 13.18 -24.83 -50.93
C LYS A 746 14.70 -24.90 -50.84
N GLY A 747 15.23 -25.32 -49.70
CA GLY A 747 16.65 -25.52 -49.49
C GLY A 747 17.05 -25.54 -48.03
N THR A 748 18.33 -25.60 -47.80
CA THR A 748 18.95 -25.50 -46.47
C THR A 748 19.97 -24.36 -46.46
N THR A 749 19.90 -23.49 -45.46
CA THR A 749 20.79 -22.34 -45.32
C THR A 749 21.18 -22.10 -43.90
N GLN A 750 22.13 -21.20 -43.69
CA GLN A 750 22.50 -20.67 -42.38
C GLN A 750 21.96 -19.24 -42.26
N LEU A 751 21.34 -18.96 -41.11
CA LEU A 751 20.96 -17.62 -40.72
C LEU A 751 21.51 -17.38 -39.31
N GLU A 752 22.50 -16.49 -39.20
CA GLU A 752 23.25 -16.29 -37.97
C GLU A 752 23.86 -17.63 -37.46
N ASN A 753 23.47 -18.09 -36.27
CA ASN A 753 23.92 -19.34 -35.66
C ASN A 753 22.87 -20.48 -35.81
N LYS A 754 21.87 -20.30 -36.67
CA LYS A 754 20.79 -21.28 -36.87
C LYS A 754 20.87 -21.91 -38.26
N VAL A 755 20.55 -23.18 -38.34
CA VAL A 755 20.22 -23.86 -39.59
C VAL A 755 18.76 -23.60 -39.92
N VAL A 756 18.46 -23.20 -41.13
CA VAL A 756 17.13 -23.05 -41.67
C VAL A 756 16.90 -24.07 -42.76
N ILE A 757 15.89 -24.87 -42.61
CA ILE A 757 15.51 -25.90 -43.59
C ILE A 757 14.12 -25.59 -44.11
N VAL A 758 13.97 -25.41 -45.41
CA VAL A 758 12.70 -25.19 -46.09
C VAL A 758 12.48 -26.36 -47.05
N ASN A 759 11.46 -27.16 -46.80
CA ASN A 759 11.19 -28.36 -47.63
C ASN A 759 9.71 -28.74 -47.57
N ASP A 760 9.35 -29.69 -48.39
CA ASP A 760 8.02 -30.31 -48.40
C ASP A 760 8.07 -31.82 -48.25
N THR A 761 6.94 -32.38 -47.80
CA THR A 761 6.81 -33.84 -47.62
C THR A 761 5.43 -34.27 -48.12
N PRO A 762 5.32 -35.09 -49.16
CA PRO A 762 4.09 -35.73 -49.54
C PRO A 762 3.61 -36.70 -48.44
N MET A 763 2.40 -36.54 -47.98
CA MET A 763 1.84 -37.33 -46.87
C MET A 763 0.47 -37.91 -47.25
N THR A 764 0.27 -39.16 -46.86
CA THR A 764 -1.06 -39.83 -47.00
C THR A 764 -1.58 -40.08 -45.59
N PHE A 765 -2.58 -39.34 -45.14
CA PHE A 765 -3.21 -39.50 -43.86
C PHE A 765 -4.38 -40.46 -43.96
N THR A 766 -4.29 -41.58 -43.22
CA THR A 766 -5.32 -42.66 -43.15
C THR A 766 -6.05 -42.64 -41.81
N SER A 767 -5.66 -41.76 -40.92
CA SER A 767 -6.26 -41.51 -39.61
C SER A 767 -5.74 -40.17 -39.03
N THR A 768 -6.26 -39.76 -37.91
CA THR A 768 -5.79 -38.59 -37.17
C THR A 768 -4.48 -38.82 -36.39
N ASN A 769 -3.85 -40.00 -36.55
CA ASN A 769 -2.58 -40.29 -35.91
C ASN A 769 -1.45 -39.43 -36.49
N ALA A 770 -0.50 -39.08 -35.64
CA ALA A 770 0.65 -38.28 -36.04
C ALA A 770 1.57 -39.05 -37.00
N LYS A 771 2.13 -38.30 -37.97
CA LYS A 771 3.20 -38.77 -38.85
C LYS A 771 4.41 -37.87 -38.71
N ALA A 772 5.61 -38.46 -38.81
CA ALA A 772 6.83 -37.77 -38.68
C ALA A 772 7.24 -37.05 -39.99
N ILE A 773 7.70 -35.80 -39.83
CA ILE A 773 8.52 -35.09 -40.83
C ILE A 773 9.95 -35.00 -40.28
N ASN A 774 10.88 -35.68 -40.95
CA ASN A 774 12.29 -35.71 -40.57
C ASN A 774 13.05 -34.53 -41.19
N TYR A 775 14.04 -34.00 -40.50
CA TYR A 775 14.81 -32.83 -40.94
C TYR A 775 16.00 -33.16 -41.83
N GLY A 776 15.92 -34.23 -42.62
CA GLY A 776 16.97 -34.57 -43.59
C GLY A 776 18.32 -34.94 -42.97
N GLY A 777 18.31 -35.48 -41.74
CA GLY A 777 19.54 -35.91 -41.03
C GLY A 777 20.07 -34.85 -40.03
N TRP A 778 19.51 -33.67 -40.02
CA TRP A 778 19.86 -32.64 -39.05
C TRP A 778 19.36 -32.97 -37.64
N SER A 779 20.19 -32.64 -36.63
CA SER A 779 19.83 -32.68 -35.21
C SER A 779 19.84 -31.25 -34.67
N LEU A 780 18.67 -30.69 -34.41
CA LEU A 780 18.50 -29.26 -34.08
C LEU A 780 18.10 -29.07 -32.61
N ASP A 781 18.77 -28.17 -31.93
CA ASP A 781 18.38 -27.81 -30.57
C ASP A 781 17.24 -26.79 -30.58
N ASN A 782 16.22 -27.04 -29.73
CA ASN A 782 15.05 -26.18 -29.55
C ASN A 782 14.44 -25.65 -30.87
N PRO A 783 14.14 -26.53 -31.85
CA PRO A 783 13.73 -26.07 -33.18
C PRO A 783 12.40 -25.33 -33.16
N TYR A 784 12.26 -24.36 -34.05
CA TYR A 784 11.02 -23.72 -34.45
C TYR A 784 10.54 -24.41 -35.71
N PHE A 785 9.24 -24.75 -35.75
CA PHE A 785 8.69 -25.51 -36.85
C PHE A 785 7.38 -24.92 -37.34
N LEU A 786 7.34 -24.53 -38.60
CA LEU A 786 6.15 -24.07 -39.30
C LEU A 786 5.77 -25.11 -40.35
N CYS A 787 4.48 -25.38 -40.51
CA CYS A 787 4.01 -26.21 -41.59
C CYS A 787 2.64 -25.76 -42.08
N GLN A 788 2.42 -25.89 -43.38
CA GLN A 788 1.13 -25.66 -44.03
C GLN A 788 0.98 -26.55 -45.24
N MET A 789 -0.26 -26.99 -45.53
CA MET A 789 -0.59 -27.76 -46.76
C MET A 789 -0.37 -26.95 -48.01
N GLN A 790 0.30 -27.51 -49.00
CA GLN A 790 0.60 -26.92 -50.30
C GLN A 790 -0.34 -27.49 -51.40
N THR A 791 -1.23 -28.42 -51.05
CA THR A 791 -2.25 -29.03 -51.85
C THR A 791 -3.60 -28.90 -51.17
N TYR A 792 -4.70 -29.16 -51.90
CA TYR A 792 -6.05 -29.08 -51.38
C TYR A 792 -6.85 -30.31 -51.80
N ASP A 793 -6.51 -31.44 -51.17
CA ASP A 793 -7.17 -32.72 -51.47
C ASP A 793 -8.66 -32.66 -51.09
N ARG A 794 -9.48 -33.16 -51.98
CA ARG A 794 -10.94 -33.22 -51.86
C ARG A 794 -11.63 -31.86 -51.58
N LYS A 795 -10.91 -30.78 -51.50
CA LYS A 795 -11.41 -29.39 -51.25
C LYS A 795 -12.24 -29.28 -49.96
N VAL A 796 -11.88 -30.08 -48.94
CA VAL A 796 -12.55 -30.09 -47.66
C VAL A 796 -11.72 -29.35 -46.58
N THR A 797 -12.45 -28.79 -45.63
CA THR A 797 -11.83 -28.07 -44.52
C THR A 797 -11.08 -29.04 -43.62
N SER A 798 -9.79 -28.79 -43.45
CA SER A 798 -8.91 -29.56 -42.54
C SER A 798 -7.75 -28.71 -42.09
N GLN A 799 -7.20 -29.03 -40.94
CA GLN A 799 -6.07 -28.30 -40.36
C GLN A 799 -4.92 -29.26 -40.01
N LEU A 800 -3.71 -28.72 -39.98
CA LEU A 800 -2.55 -29.42 -39.41
C LEU A 800 -2.35 -29.08 -37.98
N ARG A 801 -1.90 -30.05 -37.18
CA ARG A 801 -1.44 -29.85 -35.78
C ARG A 801 -0.09 -30.55 -35.62
N THR A 802 0.81 -29.94 -34.87
CA THR A 802 2.09 -30.62 -34.47
C THR A 802 1.84 -31.58 -33.30
N GLY A 803 2.79 -32.43 -33.00
CA GLY A 803 2.74 -33.33 -31.85
C GLY A 803 2.61 -32.57 -30.53
N ALA A 804 2.16 -33.27 -29.48
CA ALA A 804 1.85 -32.68 -28.17
C ALA A 804 3.01 -31.89 -27.55
N ASN A 805 4.25 -32.30 -27.81
CA ASN A 805 5.44 -31.64 -27.31
C ASN A 805 6.07 -30.65 -28.33
N GLY A 806 5.37 -30.37 -29.43
CA GLY A 806 5.90 -29.55 -30.52
C GLY A 806 6.99 -30.27 -31.31
N PRO A 807 7.90 -29.53 -32.00
CA PRO A 807 8.99 -30.09 -32.75
C PRO A 807 10.05 -30.69 -31.81
N ALA A 808 10.53 -31.90 -32.15
CA ALA A 808 11.63 -32.58 -31.50
C ALA A 808 12.95 -32.32 -32.24
N GLU A 809 14.05 -32.76 -31.70
CA GLU A 809 15.43 -32.48 -32.17
C GLU A 809 15.66 -32.91 -33.62
N LYS A 810 15.10 -34.05 -34.06
CA LYS A 810 15.37 -34.64 -35.39
C LYS A 810 14.13 -34.69 -36.30
N MET A 811 12.95 -34.41 -35.74
CA MET A 811 11.68 -34.49 -36.45
C MET A 811 10.58 -33.64 -35.80
N CYS A 812 9.55 -33.37 -36.55
CA CYS A 812 8.27 -32.91 -36.00
C CYS A 812 7.17 -33.91 -36.38
N GLN A 813 6.37 -34.27 -35.38
CA GLN A 813 5.16 -35.03 -35.65
C GLN A 813 4.04 -34.09 -36.10
N VAL A 814 3.35 -34.46 -37.14
CA VAL A 814 2.26 -33.67 -37.72
C VAL A 814 1.01 -34.53 -37.85
N ARG A 815 -0.13 -33.96 -37.52
CA ARG A 815 -1.46 -34.58 -37.59
C ARG A 815 -2.32 -33.77 -38.52
N LEU A 816 -3.17 -34.45 -39.33
CA LEU A 816 -4.24 -33.83 -40.08
C LEU A 816 -5.55 -34.03 -39.34
N ILE A 817 -6.24 -32.93 -39.04
CA ILE A 817 -7.54 -32.92 -38.38
C ILE A 817 -8.57 -32.43 -39.38
N PRO A 818 -9.41 -33.30 -39.97
CA PRO A 818 -10.49 -32.88 -40.86
C PRO A 818 -11.65 -32.30 -40.06
N ASP A 819 -12.47 -31.52 -40.73
CA ASP A 819 -13.74 -31.08 -40.17
C ASP A 819 -14.71 -32.25 -40.04
N THR A 820 -14.92 -32.73 -38.85
CA THR A 820 -15.76 -33.91 -38.53
C THR A 820 -17.26 -33.61 -38.57
N THR A 821 -17.66 -32.35 -38.68
CA THR A 821 -19.08 -32.00 -38.88
C THR A 821 -19.56 -32.31 -40.31
N ASP A 822 -18.62 -32.56 -41.21
CA ASP A 822 -18.90 -33.02 -42.56
C ASP A 822 -18.74 -34.55 -42.64
N PRO A 823 -19.80 -35.34 -42.83
CA PRO A 823 -19.71 -36.78 -42.92
C PRO A 823 -18.83 -37.26 -44.09
N ASP A 824 -18.64 -36.47 -45.11
CA ASP A 824 -17.76 -36.79 -46.25
C ASP A 824 -16.29 -36.66 -45.90
N ASN A 825 -15.95 -36.02 -44.75
CA ASN A 825 -14.61 -35.77 -44.29
C ASN A 825 -14.00 -36.91 -43.43
N LEU A 826 -14.65 -38.07 -43.42
CA LEU A 826 -14.07 -39.20 -42.68
C LEU A 826 -12.71 -39.59 -43.25
N ILE A 827 -11.72 -39.62 -42.37
CA ILE A 827 -10.35 -40.06 -42.70
C ILE A 827 -10.20 -41.55 -42.31
N ASN A 828 -9.92 -42.42 -43.28
CA ASN A 828 -9.68 -43.84 -43.05
C ASN A 828 -8.86 -44.47 -44.18
N TYR A 829 -8.54 -45.74 -44.09
CA TYR A 829 -7.78 -46.47 -45.13
C TYR A 829 -8.48 -46.49 -46.52
N LYS A 830 -9.78 -46.46 -46.56
CA LYS A 830 -10.54 -46.45 -47.82
C LYS A 830 -10.66 -45.06 -48.43
N ASN A 831 -10.52 -44.03 -47.56
CA ASN A 831 -10.67 -42.63 -47.92
C ASN A 831 -9.55 -41.77 -47.31
N PRO A 832 -8.28 -41.97 -47.75
CA PRO A 832 -7.15 -41.20 -47.19
C PRO A 832 -7.10 -39.78 -47.75
N PHE A 833 -6.51 -38.85 -46.96
CA PHE A 833 -6.10 -37.55 -47.48
C PHE A 833 -4.69 -37.59 -48.01
N LYS A 834 -4.47 -37.07 -49.19
CA LYS A 834 -3.16 -36.98 -49.84
C LYS A 834 -2.77 -35.51 -49.94
N GLU A 835 -1.93 -35.07 -49.01
CA GLU A 835 -1.49 -33.68 -48.94
C GLU A 835 0.02 -33.60 -49.09
N THR A 836 0.49 -32.55 -49.76
CA THR A 836 1.91 -32.15 -49.65
C THR A 836 2.01 -31.11 -48.54
N VAL A 837 2.79 -31.40 -47.51
CA VAL A 837 3.00 -30.48 -46.37
C VAL A 837 4.31 -29.75 -46.58
N GLY A 838 4.23 -28.44 -46.85
CA GLY A 838 5.37 -27.53 -46.83
C GLY A 838 5.73 -27.18 -45.39
N TRP A 839 7.03 -27.11 -45.11
CA TRP A 839 7.50 -26.82 -43.79
C TRP A 839 8.81 -26.03 -43.74
N ILE A 840 9.00 -25.26 -42.65
CA ILE A 840 10.21 -24.52 -42.31
C ILE A 840 10.65 -24.98 -40.91
N CYS A 841 11.91 -25.35 -40.78
CA CYS A 841 12.50 -25.67 -39.48
C CYS A 841 13.71 -24.79 -39.24
N ILE A 842 13.80 -24.14 -38.08
CA ILE A 842 14.89 -23.25 -37.67
C ILE A 842 15.43 -23.76 -36.33
N GLY A 843 16.72 -24.01 -36.20
CA GLY A 843 17.31 -24.49 -34.95
C GLY A 843 18.83 -24.46 -34.96
N THR A 844 19.40 -24.59 -33.80
CA THR A 844 20.86 -24.68 -33.66
C THR A 844 21.31 -26.11 -33.94
N ASP A 845 22.26 -26.30 -34.88
CA ASP A 845 22.79 -27.63 -35.21
C ASP A 845 23.59 -28.18 -34.01
N LYS A 846 23.20 -29.35 -33.55
CA LYS A 846 23.91 -30.09 -32.51
C LYS A 846 25.09 -30.94 -33.05
N THR A 847 25.15 -31.19 -34.35
CA THR A 847 26.17 -32.05 -34.96
C THR A 847 27.49 -31.30 -35.20
N THR A 848 27.47 -29.99 -35.35
CA THR A 848 28.67 -29.15 -35.42
C THR A 848 29.06 -28.71 -34.02
N GLY A 849 29.81 -29.55 -33.35
CA GLY A 849 30.22 -29.33 -31.96
C GLY A 849 31.05 -28.08 -31.72
N VAL A 850 30.38 -26.96 -31.47
CA VAL A 850 30.81 -26.02 -30.44
C VAL A 850 29.90 -26.30 -29.25
N GLN A 851 30.32 -27.24 -28.41
CA GLN A 851 29.68 -27.42 -27.10
C GLN A 851 29.84 -26.09 -26.35
N THR A 852 28.75 -25.33 -26.18
CA THR A 852 28.59 -24.55 -24.97
C THR A 852 28.62 -25.57 -23.83
N PRO A 853 29.49 -25.47 -22.84
CA PRO A 853 29.54 -26.44 -21.77
C PRO A 853 28.20 -26.39 -21.06
N GLU A 854 27.37 -27.44 -21.20
CA GLU A 854 26.41 -27.74 -20.18
C GLU A 854 27.16 -27.83 -18.86
N THR A 855 26.72 -27.14 -17.87
CA THR A 855 27.12 -27.32 -16.49
C THR A 855 26.70 -28.71 -16.05
N SER A 856 27.46 -29.73 -16.44
CA SER A 856 27.53 -30.98 -15.71
C SER A 856 28.19 -30.66 -14.37
N VAL A 857 27.46 -30.81 -13.31
CA VAL A 857 27.96 -30.87 -11.94
C VAL A 857 28.92 -32.07 -11.88
N ALA A 858 30.19 -31.85 -12.14
CA ALA A 858 31.29 -32.70 -11.75
C ALA A 858 32.33 -31.82 -11.08
N SER A 859 32.71 -32.22 -9.92
CA SER A 859 33.61 -31.62 -8.94
C SER A 859 35.05 -31.37 -9.40
N ASP A 860 35.28 -30.49 -10.39
CA ASP A 860 36.62 -30.02 -10.66
C ASP A 860 36.58 -28.56 -11.13
N LYS A 861 36.32 -27.66 -10.18
CA LYS A 861 36.48 -26.22 -10.43
C LYS A 861 37.93 -25.92 -10.76
N LEU A 862 38.15 -25.19 -11.87
CA LEU A 862 39.46 -24.62 -12.16
C LEU A 862 39.84 -23.71 -10.99
N ASP A 863 41.03 -23.95 -10.42
CA ASP A 863 41.57 -23.09 -9.38
C ASP A 863 42.17 -21.83 -10.01
N ILE A 864 41.57 -20.69 -9.73
CA ILE A 864 42.10 -19.39 -10.12
C ILE A 864 42.21 -18.45 -8.92
N GLN A 865 43.28 -17.72 -8.87
CA GLN A 865 43.52 -16.71 -7.84
C GLN A 865 43.88 -15.36 -8.48
N VAL A 866 43.29 -14.31 -8.02
CA VAL A 866 43.64 -12.93 -8.41
C VAL A 866 44.39 -12.29 -7.25
N THR A 867 45.70 -12.07 -7.41
CA THR A 867 46.56 -11.47 -6.38
C THR A 867 47.59 -10.53 -7.02
N ASN A 868 47.82 -9.39 -6.38
CA ASN A 868 48.86 -8.42 -6.78
C ASN A 868 48.81 -8.01 -8.27
N GLY A 869 47.59 -7.81 -8.80
CA GLY A 869 47.38 -7.41 -10.19
C GLY A 869 47.63 -8.55 -11.21
N GLN A 870 47.71 -9.79 -10.77
CA GLN A 870 47.88 -10.97 -11.63
C GLN A 870 46.74 -11.98 -11.44
N LEU A 871 46.34 -12.63 -12.53
CA LEU A 871 45.51 -13.82 -12.55
C LEU A 871 46.43 -15.04 -12.56
N VAL A 872 46.40 -15.84 -11.52
CA VAL A 872 47.08 -17.14 -11.44
C VAL A 872 46.06 -18.24 -11.70
N VAL A 873 46.34 -19.09 -12.66
CA VAL A 873 45.49 -20.22 -13.08
C VAL A 873 46.22 -21.51 -12.74
N ARG A 874 45.62 -22.36 -11.90
CA ARG A 874 46.23 -23.64 -11.48
C ARG A 874 45.48 -24.81 -12.08
N ASP A 875 46.23 -25.59 -12.88
CA ASP A 875 45.78 -26.86 -13.44
C ASP A 875 47.01 -27.74 -13.75
N ALA A 876 47.29 -28.65 -12.83
CA ALA A 876 48.51 -29.49 -12.89
C ALA A 876 48.60 -30.37 -14.16
N SER A 877 47.48 -30.63 -14.82
CA SER A 877 47.42 -31.48 -16.02
C SER A 877 47.32 -30.67 -17.31
N ALA A 878 47.25 -29.33 -17.23
CA ALA A 878 47.14 -28.49 -18.42
C ALA A 878 48.52 -28.19 -19.04
N SER A 879 48.54 -28.08 -20.35
CA SER A 879 49.72 -27.60 -21.11
C SER A 879 49.66 -26.11 -21.45
N TRP A 880 48.44 -25.53 -21.47
CA TRP A 880 48.22 -24.12 -21.73
C TRP A 880 46.95 -23.61 -21.02
N ALA A 881 46.91 -22.30 -20.77
CA ALA A 881 45.70 -21.56 -20.38
C ALA A 881 45.44 -20.39 -21.35
N LYS A 882 44.21 -20.09 -21.63
CA LYS A 882 43.76 -19.01 -22.53
C LYS A 882 42.68 -18.21 -21.89
N VAL A 883 42.73 -16.88 -22.06
CA VAL A 883 41.73 -15.93 -21.54
C VAL A 883 40.94 -15.36 -22.71
N PHE A 884 39.64 -15.36 -22.57
CA PHE A 884 38.67 -14.89 -23.58
C PHE A 884 37.78 -13.81 -23.01
N THR A 885 37.28 -12.89 -23.84
CA THR A 885 36.13 -12.07 -23.53
C THR A 885 34.84 -12.93 -23.46
N LEU A 886 33.75 -12.41 -22.90
CA LEU A 886 32.44 -13.10 -22.96
C LEU A 886 31.97 -13.34 -24.40
N GLY A 887 32.36 -12.49 -25.34
CA GLY A 887 32.07 -12.66 -26.78
C GLY A 887 32.97 -13.69 -27.49
N GLY A 888 33.81 -14.42 -26.76
CA GLY A 888 34.67 -15.50 -27.30
C GLY A 888 35.99 -15.05 -27.91
N SER A 889 36.34 -13.76 -27.94
CA SER A 889 37.60 -13.27 -28.45
C SER A 889 38.76 -13.62 -27.51
N LEU A 890 39.80 -14.25 -28.03
CA LEU A 890 41.04 -14.56 -27.29
C LEU A 890 41.78 -13.25 -26.96
N VAL A 891 42.06 -13.00 -25.69
CA VAL A 891 42.75 -11.77 -25.22
C VAL A 891 44.12 -12.05 -24.60
N ALA A 892 44.34 -13.26 -24.11
CA ALA A 892 45.66 -13.68 -23.64
C ALA A 892 45.79 -15.20 -23.69
N GLN A 893 47.03 -15.70 -23.86
CA GLN A 893 47.37 -17.12 -23.77
C GLN A 893 48.75 -17.32 -23.13
N GLY A 894 48.89 -18.41 -22.41
CA GLY A 894 50.18 -18.78 -21.77
C GLY A 894 50.32 -20.28 -21.62
N GLY A 895 51.56 -20.77 -21.66
CA GLY A 895 51.87 -22.16 -21.29
C GLY A 895 51.75 -22.35 -19.77
N VAL A 896 51.20 -23.50 -19.37
CA VAL A 896 51.23 -23.92 -17.96
C VAL A 896 52.57 -24.51 -17.63
N LYS A 897 53.29 -23.96 -16.64
CA LYS A 897 54.57 -24.45 -16.14
C LYS A 897 54.42 -24.79 -14.66
N SER A 898 54.89 -25.98 -14.30
CA SER A 898 54.73 -26.48 -12.91
C SER A 898 53.30 -26.43 -12.38
N GLY A 899 52.30 -26.62 -13.26
CA GLY A 899 50.90 -26.59 -12.89
C GLY A 899 50.25 -25.20 -12.83
N GLU A 900 50.98 -24.12 -13.15
CA GLU A 900 50.45 -22.75 -13.09
C GLU A 900 50.68 -21.96 -14.40
N ALA A 901 49.71 -21.10 -14.74
CA ALA A 901 49.86 -20.03 -15.73
C ALA A 901 49.48 -18.70 -15.12
N THR A 902 50.20 -17.63 -15.42
CA THR A 902 50.02 -16.33 -14.85
C THR A 902 49.78 -15.28 -15.94
N PHE A 903 48.80 -14.42 -15.76
CA PHE A 903 48.44 -13.32 -16.67
C PHE A 903 48.39 -12.00 -15.91
N SER A 904 48.99 -10.95 -16.45
CA SER A 904 48.89 -9.62 -15.87
C SER A 904 47.48 -9.06 -16.12
N LEU A 905 46.79 -8.66 -15.07
CA LEU A 905 45.45 -8.03 -15.20
C LEU A 905 45.50 -6.68 -15.90
N ALA A 906 46.65 -5.99 -15.83
CA ALA A 906 46.85 -4.70 -16.51
C ALA A 906 46.82 -4.83 -18.05
N SER A 907 47.16 -6.03 -18.59
CA SER A 907 47.11 -6.32 -20.03
C SER A 907 45.74 -6.86 -20.51
N LEU A 908 44.79 -7.14 -19.62
CA LEU A 908 43.47 -7.67 -19.99
C LEU A 908 42.45 -6.53 -20.08
N PRO A 909 41.45 -6.63 -20.98
CA PRO A 909 40.31 -5.70 -21.01
C PRO A 909 39.53 -5.68 -19.70
N VAL A 910 38.98 -4.51 -19.32
CA VAL A 910 38.08 -4.39 -18.19
C VAL A 910 36.77 -5.11 -18.52
N GLY A 911 36.26 -5.91 -17.60
CA GLY A 911 34.98 -6.62 -17.74
C GLY A 911 35.06 -8.07 -17.31
N VAL A 912 34.00 -8.83 -17.63
CA VAL A 912 33.95 -10.27 -17.35
C VAL A 912 34.73 -11.05 -18.40
N MET A 913 35.65 -11.88 -17.95
CA MET A 913 36.50 -12.73 -18.76
C MET A 913 36.27 -14.20 -18.43
N VAL A 914 36.64 -15.06 -19.35
CA VAL A 914 36.65 -16.52 -19.17
C VAL A 914 38.06 -17.02 -19.37
N VAL A 915 38.63 -17.73 -18.40
CA VAL A 915 39.87 -18.47 -18.58
C VAL A 915 39.55 -19.95 -18.84
N LYS A 916 40.22 -20.56 -19.80
CA LYS A 916 40.08 -21.97 -20.16
C LYS A 916 41.45 -22.62 -20.25
N THR A 917 41.57 -23.88 -19.79
CA THR A 917 42.81 -24.68 -19.87
C THR A 917 42.70 -25.77 -20.94
N SER A 918 43.81 -26.35 -21.30
CA SER A 918 43.87 -27.44 -22.28
C SER A 918 43.16 -28.73 -21.82
N THR A 919 42.91 -28.87 -20.55
CA THR A 919 42.11 -29.96 -19.98
C THR A 919 40.56 -29.76 -20.12
N GLY A 920 40.19 -28.63 -20.70
CA GLY A 920 38.78 -28.29 -20.89
C GLY A 920 38.11 -27.52 -19.72
N LYS A 921 38.78 -27.42 -18.56
CA LYS A 921 38.30 -26.65 -17.43
C LYS A 921 38.24 -25.16 -17.76
N ALA A 922 37.21 -24.47 -17.30
CA ALA A 922 37.02 -23.04 -17.51
C ALA A 922 36.39 -22.36 -16.29
N MET A 923 36.71 -21.07 -16.07
CA MET A 923 36.15 -20.25 -15.01
C MET A 923 36.00 -18.78 -15.44
N LYS A 924 34.96 -18.13 -14.98
CA LYS A 924 34.74 -16.69 -15.17
C LYS A 924 35.41 -15.89 -14.05
N PHE A 925 36.01 -14.76 -14.40
CA PHE A 925 36.54 -13.79 -13.44
C PHE A 925 36.31 -12.36 -13.94
N VAL A 926 36.49 -11.38 -13.08
CA VAL A 926 36.24 -9.98 -13.42
C VAL A 926 37.54 -9.18 -13.34
N VAL A 927 37.87 -8.49 -14.41
CA VAL A 927 38.95 -7.49 -14.44
C VAL A 927 38.37 -6.14 -14.09
N ARG A 928 38.84 -5.55 -13.00
CA ARG A 928 38.50 -4.17 -12.57
C ARG A 928 39.78 -3.34 -12.56
N ARG A 929 39.70 -2.07 -12.96
CA ARG A 929 40.74 -1.05 -12.81
C ARG A 929 40.41 -0.12 -11.68
#